data_15f00edd84f39258b635d225b37960c1
#
_entry.id   15f00edd84f39258b635d225b37960c1
#
_cell.length_a   1.000
_cell.length_b   1.000
_cell.length_c   1.000
_cell.angle_alpha   90.00
_cell.angle_beta   90.00
_cell.angle_gamma   90.00
#
_symmetry.space_group_name_H-M   'P 1'
#
loop_
_entity.id
_entity.type
_entity.pdbx_description
1 polymer ?
#
loop_
_entity_poly.entity_id
_entity_poly.type
_entity_poly.pdbx_seq_one_letter_code
_entity_poly.pdbx_strand_id
1 'polypeptide(L)'
;MKPEEAATYKPDVAPQQGTEEEPLPSANLLDTLDKEEISKISQQCKQGFDEDLDSRGDWESCLDDWIALAKQTKKEKTYPWPDASNVKYPIVATAAMQFGARSYPSLIPSNGKLVNAVVIGKDPDGQKFEKAQRVSTYMSYQLLHEMDGWEEDMDKMLMMLPIVGTMFKKTWYDKVDDRVKSKLILPKNIVVNYWTTSLYDTERISEVIHMSPRMLKERQNMGIFADVDLGDPQAAPEFTAQDADMNSSSLPYTLVEQHCFLDIDDDGYAEPYIVTFEYNSGKILRISRRYLLDDVVLKDDGKTIAKIKPIQMFTKYGFIPNPDGSFYDIGFGALLGPINESVNTLINQLVDSGHIHNLQAGFIGKALRLKMGDAALKPGEWRPVNATGDDLRKQIVPLPSKEPSSVLFQLMGTLITSGKELASVAEIFTGKMPGQNTPATTTMATVEQGMKVFTAVYKRIFRALSEELDKVFELNSLYLDPQKYITVLDMEVGPQDFDKSSCDICPSADPNAASQQEKLMKAQGLMEMLQVAGPIFNPVKVLSRVLEAQEQPNWQELFSDEVQQSGQVPPPPPDPKMMAIQAKMQADQQKAAVDIQGKQMKMELDGRSAEQKMQMEAQAHAQKMQQQEQSAILKSASDIQMANIFSATERTKATQTLVNNQQAHNQKMTQQKEVSKSQQSNSKSGKPTK
;
A
#
# COMPACT_ATOMS: atom_id res chain seq x y z
N MET A 1 -51.86 -4.83 -40.32
CA MET A 1 -51.30 -6.19 -40.25
C MET A 1 -50.68 -6.35 -38.86
N LYS A 2 -51.18 -7.29 -38.09
CA LYS A 2 -50.82 -7.54 -36.68
C LYS A 2 -49.44 -8.18 -36.58
N PRO A 3 -48.68 -7.92 -35.50
CA PRO A 3 -47.51 -8.72 -35.11
C PRO A 3 -47.98 -9.79 -34.12
N GLU A 4 -47.97 -11.02 -34.54
CA GLU A 4 -48.13 -12.21 -33.69
C GLU A 4 -47.07 -13.24 -34.14
N GLU A 5 -46.52 -13.93 -33.16
CA GLU A 5 -45.66 -15.12 -33.22
C GLU A 5 -44.14 -14.87 -33.34
N ALA A 6 -43.52 -14.60 -32.18
CA ALA A 6 -42.19 -15.08 -31.89
C ALA A 6 -42.28 -16.16 -30.80
N ALA A 7 -42.14 -17.39 -31.21
CA ALA A 7 -42.29 -18.59 -30.39
C ALA A 7 -41.20 -18.65 -29.30
N THR A 8 -41.67 -18.83 -28.08
CA THR A 8 -40.95 -19.22 -26.88
C THR A 8 -40.24 -20.58 -27.08
N TYR A 9 -38.93 -20.56 -27.20
CA TYR A 9 -38.13 -21.75 -26.96
C TYR A 9 -37.87 -21.82 -25.46
N LYS A 10 -38.56 -22.71 -24.75
CA LYS A 10 -38.20 -23.17 -23.41
C LYS A 10 -37.45 -24.48 -23.58
N PRO A 11 -36.21 -24.60 -23.16
CA PRO A 11 -35.60 -25.89 -22.95
C PRO A 11 -36.25 -26.53 -21.71
N ASP A 12 -36.86 -27.68 -21.88
CA ASP A 12 -37.25 -28.59 -20.81
C ASP A 12 -35.97 -29.13 -20.12
N VAL A 13 -35.54 -28.44 -19.11
CA VAL A 13 -34.63 -28.98 -18.09
C VAL A 13 -35.53 -29.37 -16.92
N ALA A 14 -35.75 -30.67 -16.76
CA ALA A 14 -36.36 -31.23 -15.57
C ALA A 14 -35.59 -30.76 -14.33
N PRO A 15 -36.25 -30.31 -13.26
CA PRO A 15 -35.57 -29.95 -12.04
C PRO A 15 -34.93 -31.21 -11.44
N GLN A 16 -33.62 -31.30 -11.48
CA GLN A 16 -32.90 -32.19 -10.57
C GLN A 16 -33.15 -31.66 -9.16
N GLN A 17 -33.93 -32.39 -8.38
CA GLN A 17 -34.04 -32.23 -6.94
C GLN A 17 -32.67 -32.64 -6.32
N GLY A 18 -31.72 -31.76 -6.37
CA GLY A 18 -30.62 -31.69 -5.45
C GLY A 18 -30.89 -30.50 -4.56
N THR A 19 -31.07 -30.73 -3.29
CA THR A 19 -31.03 -29.67 -2.27
C THR A 19 -29.61 -29.03 -2.34
N GLU A 20 -29.44 -28.04 -3.19
CA GLU A 20 -28.29 -27.13 -3.09
C GLU A 20 -28.52 -26.33 -1.82
N GLU A 21 -27.98 -26.82 -0.70
CA GLU A 21 -27.87 -26.05 0.53
C GLU A 21 -27.01 -24.80 0.19
N GLU A 22 -27.60 -23.62 0.30
CA GLU A 22 -26.87 -22.38 0.13
C GLU A 22 -25.64 -22.38 1.06
N PRO A 23 -24.42 -22.12 0.55
CA PRO A 23 -23.18 -22.24 1.35
C PRO A 23 -23.17 -21.34 2.59
N LEU A 24 -23.78 -20.15 2.52
CA LEU A 24 -24.07 -19.33 3.70
C LEU A 24 -25.59 -19.14 3.79
N PRO A 25 -26.25 -19.49 4.90
CA PRO A 25 -27.67 -19.28 5.02
C PRO A 25 -27.96 -17.78 5.06
N SER A 26 -28.66 -17.35 4.05
CA SER A 26 -29.28 -16.03 4.03
C SER A 26 -30.58 -16.00 4.80
N ALA A 27 -31.07 -17.15 5.25
CA ALA A 27 -32.31 -17.26 6.00
C ALA A 27 -32.23 -16.45 7.28
N ASN A 28 -33.22 -15.61 7.50
CA ASN A 28 -33.39 -14.91 8.75
C ASN A 28 -33.99 -15.89 9.76
N LEU A 29 -33.25 -16.25 10.79
CA LEU A 29 -33.71 -17.17 11.83
C LEU A 29 -34.75 -16.54 12.75
N LEU A 30 -35.01 -15.24 12.65
CA LEU A 30 -35.97 -14.53 13.49
C LEU A 30 -37.38 -15.10 13.38
N ASP A 31 -37.76 -15.63 12.20
CA ASP A 31 -39.06 -16.20 11.96
C ASP A 31 -39.25 -17.58 12.63
N THR A 32 -38.18 -18.21 13.09
CA THR A 32 -38.21 -19.53 13.75
C THR A 32 -38.17 -19.44 15.28
N LEU A 33 -37.91 -18.26 15.83
CA LEU A 33 -37.73 -18.04 17.28
C LEU A 33 -39.01 -17.48 17.93
N ASP A 34 -39.18 -17.83 19.19
CA ASP A 34 -40.26 -17.31 20.02
C ASP A 34 -40.00 -15.86 20.48
N LYS A 35 -41.07 -15.11 20.78
CA LYS A 35 -40.98 -13.71 21.20
C LYS A 35 -40.16 -13.51 22.50
N GLU A 36 -40.18 -14.49 23.40
CA GLU A 36 -39.41 -14.44 24.62
C GLU A 36 -37.92 -14.62 24.38
N GLU A 37 -37.55 -15.55 23.50
CA GLU A 37 -36.16 -15.76 23.01
C GLU A 37 -35.62 -14.53 22.29
N ILE A 38 -36.40 -13.96 21.37
CA ILE A 38 -36.04 -12.72 20.66
C ILE A 38 -35.78 -11.58 21.65
N SER A 39 -36.63 -11.44 22.69
CA SER A 39 -36.44 -10.40 23.71
C SER A 39 -35.18 -10.64 24.56
N LYS A 40 -34.88 -11.90 24.92
CA LYS A 40 -33.68 -12.30 25.67
C LYS A 40 -32.42 -11.99 24.83
N ILE A 41 -32.40 -12.39 23.55
CA ILE A 41 -31.28 -12.11 22.63
C ILE A 41 -31.09 -10.61 22.44
N SER A 42 -32.18 -9.85 22.22
CA SER A 42 -32.12 -8.39 22.07
C SER A 42 -31.48 -7.72 23.27
N GLN A 43 -31.91 -8.08 24.47
CA GLN A 43 -31.36 -7.52 25.71
C GLN A 43 -29.89 -7.89 25.88
N GLN A 44 -29.53 -9.15 25.64
CA GLN A 44 -28.14 -9.62 25.72
C GLN A 44 -27.23 -8.91 24.75
N CYS A 45 -27.64 -8.78 23.48
CA CYS A 45 -26.87 -8.11 22.44
C CYS A 45 -26.69 -6.62 22.72
N LYS A 46 -27.77 -5.93 23.14
CA LYS A 46 -27.70 -4.50 23.47
C LYS A 46 -26.85 -4.24 24.69
N GLN A 47 -27.04 -5.00 25.77
CA GLN A 47 -26.20 -4.88 26.98
C GLN A 47 -24.72 -5.13 26.65
N GLY A 48 -24.41 -6.19 25.89
CA GLY A 48 -23.05 -6.50 25.48
C GLY A 48 -22.42 -5.41 24.62
N PHE A 49 -23.21 -4.77 23.75
CA PHE A 49 -22.76 -3.63 22.95
C PHE A 49 -22.44 -2.41 23.81
N ASP A 50 -23.31 -2.07 24.75
CA ASP A 50 -23.13 -0.93 25.65
C ASP A 50 -21.89 -1.14 26.54
N GLU A 51 -21.68 -2.36 27.07
CA GLU A 51 -20.47 -2.73 27.83
C GLU A 51 -19.19 -2.57 27.04
N ASP A 52 -19.19 -3.01 25.76
CA ASP A 52 -18.03 -2.92 24.87
C ASP A 52 -17.74 -1.46 24.51
N LEU A 53 -18.78 -0.64 24.30
CA LEU A 53 -18.66 0.79 24.01
C LEU A 53 -18.08 1.55 25.21
N ASP A 54 -18.61 1.31 26.41
CA ASP A 54 -18.13 1.93 27.65
C ASP A 54 -16.67 1.59 27.92
N SER A 55 -16.26 0.33 27.65
CA SER A 55 -14.90 -0.16 27.90
C SER A 55 -13.82 0.61 27.13
N ARG A 56 -14.16 1.24 26.00
CA ARG A 56 -13.23 1.97 25.12
C ARG A 56 -13.39 3.49 25.14
N GLY A 57 -14.23 4.04 26.01
CA GLY A 57 -14.58 5.47 26.02
C GLY A 57 -13.39 6.41 26.07
N ASP A 58 -12.38 6.10 26.88
CA ASP A 58 -11.14 6.89 26.98
C ASP A 58 -10.37 6.90 25.63
N TRP A 59 -10.27 5.76 24.97
CA TRP A 59 -9.64 5.65 23.65
C TRP A 59 -10.42 6.44 22.59
N GLU A 60 -11.74 6.38 22.63
CA GLU A 60 -12.61 7.08 21.68
C GLU A 60 -12.50 8.60 21.82
N SER A 61 -12.41 9.11 23.04
CA SER A 61 -12.13 10.52 23.31
C SER A 61 -10.78 10.97 22.74
N CYS A 62 -9.73 10.16 22.91
CA CYS A 62 -8.43 10.42 22.31
C CYS A 62 -8.49 10.40 20.78
N LEU A 63 -9.25 9.47 20.19
CA LEU A 63 -9.45 9.37 18.73
C LEU A 63 -10.07 10.65 18.16
N ASP A 64 -11.11 11.18 18.82
CA ASP A 64 -11.75 12.43 18.40
C ASP A 64 -10.77 13.63 18.44
N ASP A 65 -9.91 13.69 19.45
CA ASP A 65 -8.87 14.71 19.56
C ASP A 65 -7.81 14.57 18.45
N TRP A 66 -7.38 13.35 18.11
CA TRP A 66 -6.42 13.11 17.01
C TRP A 66 -7.01 13.50 15.66
N ILE A 67 -8.28 13.20 15.41
CA ILE A 67 -8.99 13.60 14.19
C ILE A 67 -9.12 15.12 14.14
N ALA A 68 -9.46 15.78 15.26
CA ALA A 68 -9.57 17.22 15.34
C ALA A 68 -8.22 17.93 15.07
N LEU A 69 -7.10 17.37 15.55
CA LEU A 69 -5.75 17.86 15.25
C LEU A 69 -5.42 17.72 13.76
N ALA A 70 -5.74 16.58 13.15
CA ALA A 70 -5.51 16.35 11.73
C ALA A 70 -6.37 17.25 10.84
N LYS A 71 -7.64 17.46 11.19
CA LYS A 71 -8.57 18.39 10.53
C LYS A 71 -8.24 19.86 10.79
N GLN A 72 -7.35 20.17 11.74
CA GLN A 72 -7.06 21.52 12.22
C GLN A 72 -8.31 22.25 12.67
N THR A 73 -9.24 21.55 13.31
CA THR A 73 -10.51 22.11 13.76
C THR A 73 -10.28 23.25 14.76
N LYS A 74 -10.91 24.39 14.51
CA LYS A 74 -10.85 25.57 15.37
C LYS A 74 -12.08 25.57 16.27
N LYS A 75 -11.88 25.24 17.56
CA LYS A 75 -12.93 25.46 18.58
C LYS A 75 -12.91 26.92 19.00
N GLU A 76 -14.06 27.51 19.30
CA GLU A 76 -14.12 28.89 19.87
C GLU A 76 -13.29 28.97 21.15
N LYS A 77 -12.49 30.03 21.25
CA LYS A 77 -11.53 30.18 22.34
C LYS A 77 -11.96 31.36 23.22
N THR A 78 -12.21 31.08 24.48
CA THR A 78 -12.60 32.10 25.46
C THR A 78 -11.46 32.53 26.37
N TYR A 79 -10.39 31.73 26.45
CA TYR A 79 -9.21 32.01 27.26
C TYR A 79 -7.97 32.19 26.36
N PRO A 80 -7.03 33.12 26.66
CA PRO A 80 -6.98 34.05 27.81
C PRO A 80 -7.97 35.22 27.73
N TRP A 81 -8.52 35.52 26.56
CA TRP A 81 -9.61 36.46 26.33
C TRP A 81 -10.43 36.03 25.10
N PRO A 82 -11.66 36.47 24.95
CA PRO A 82 -12.45 36.23 23.73
C PRO A 82 -11.67 36.70 22.50
N ASP A 83 -11.74 35.90 21.40
CA ASP A 83 -11.03 36.16 20.14
C ASP A 83 -9.49 36.15 20.22
N ALA A 84 -8.91 35.51 21.25
CA ALA A 84 -7.49 35.20 21.31
C ALA A 84 -7.05 34.37 20.14
N SER A 85 -5.77 34.43 19.79
CA SER A 85 -5.17 33.67 18.67
C SER A 85 -5.50 32.17 18.74
N ASN A 86 -5.96 31.62 17.61
CA ASN A 86 -6.30 30.22 17.47
C ASN A 86 -5.67 29.62 16.19
N VAL A 87 -4.36 29.75 16.11
CA VAL A 87 -3.56 29.20 15.02
C VAL A 87 -3.33 27.72 15.29
N LYS A 88 -3.47 26.89 14.27
CA LYS A 88 -3.16 25.45 14.30
C LYS A 88 -1.98 25.16 13.37
N TYR A 89 -1.02 24.42 13.84
CA TYR A 89 0.15 24.01 13.06
C TYR A 89 -0.04 22.55 12.59
N PRO A 90 0.13 22.24 11.30
CA PRO A 90 -0.31 20.96 10.72
C PRO A 90 0.76 19.85 10.81
N ILE A 91 1.33 19.51 11.96
CA ILE A 91 2.34 18.46 12.07
C ILE A 91 1.73 17.09 11.71
N VAL A 92 0.64 16.72 12.37
CA VAL A 92 -0.04 15.42 12.18
C VAL A 92 -0.58 15.31 10.76
N ALA A 93 -1.26 16.34 10.25
CA ALA A 93 -1.80 16.33 8.90
C ALA A 93 -0.70 16.18 7.83
N THR A 94 0.42 16.89 7.99
CA THR A 94 1.55 16.81 7.06
C THR A 94 2.18 15.43 7.06
N ALA A 95 2.37 14.82 8.23
CA ALA A 95 2.92 13.48 8.37
C ALA A 95 2.00 12.44 7.70
N ALA A 96 0.68 12.54 7.92
CA ALA A 96 -0.30 11.64 7.32
C ALA A 96 -0.35 11.76 5.79
N MET A 97 -0.39 12.99 5.26
CA MET A 97 -0.37 13.21 3.80
C MET A 97 0.91 12.64 3.15
N GLN A 98 2.05 12.81 3.78
CA GLN A 98 3.31 12.29 3.26
C GLN A 98 3.37 10.77 3.30
N PHE A 99 2.79 10.15 4.32
CA PHE A 99 2.65 8.70 4.37
C PHE A 99 1.71 8.21 3.27
N GLY A 100 0.51 8.78 3.14
CA GLY A 100 -0.48 8.41 2.12
C GLY A 100 0.07 8.52 0.70
N ALA A 101 0.72 9.65 0.37
CA ALA A 101 1.31 9.88 -0.94
C ALA A 101 2.40 8.86 -1.33
N ARG A 102 3.05 8.22 -0.35
CA ARG A 102 4.07 7.19 -0.60
C ARG A 102 3.51 5.78 -0.58
N SER A 103 2.55 5.52 0.32
CA SER A 103 1.98 4.20 0.49
C SER A 103 1.07 3.81 -0.67
N TYR A 104 0.31 4.75 -1.20
CA TYR A 104 -0.64 4.49 -2.28
C TYR A 104 0.03 3.85 -3.53
N PRO A 105 1.03 4.46 -4.17
CA PRO A 105 1.69 3.85 -5.33
C PRO A 105 2.51 2.59 -4.99
N SER A 106 2.86 2.40 -3.70
CA SER A 106 3.57 1.20 -3.26
C SER A 106 2.65 0.00 -3.07
N LEU A 107 1.37 0.22 -2.82
CA LEU A 107 0.38 -0.84 -2.58
C LEU A 107 -0.51 -1.09 -3.80
N ILE A 108 -0.78 -0.05 -4.60
CA ILE A 108 -1.59 -0.12 -5.81
C ILE A 108 -0.70 0.13 -7.02
N PRO A 109 -0.20 -0.94 -7.67
CA PRO A 109 0.68 -0.81 -8.83
C PRO A 109 -0.07 -0.24 -10.05
N SER A 110 0.59 0.60 -10.83
CA SER A 110 0.02 1.24 -12.03
C SER A 110 -0.31 0.27 -13.17
N ASN A 111 0.24 -0.96 -13.13
CA ASN A 111 -0.01 -1.99 -14.14
C ASN A 111 -1.37 -2.72 -13.97
N GLY A 112 -2.19 -2.33 -12.99
CA GLY A 112 -3.50 -2.94 -12.74
C GLY A 112 -3.46 -4.35 -12.15
N LYS A 113 -2.28 -4.91 -11.87
CA LYS A 113 -2.14 -6.23 -11.26
C LYS A 113 -2.01 -6.09 -9.74
N LEU A 114 -3.12 -6.15 -9.03
CA LEU A 114 -3.17 -6.03 -7.57
C LEU A 114 -2.90 -7.34 -6.84
N VAL A 115 -3.35 -8.44 -7.41
CA VAL A 115 -3.32 -9.77 -6.80
C VAL A 115 -2.28 -10.62 -7.47
N ASN A 116 -1.54 -11.38 -6.69
CA ASN A 116 -0.64 -12.41 -7.16
C ASN A 116 -1.01 -13.75 -6.48
N ALA A 117 -1.28 -14.77 -7.27
CA ALA A 117 -1.55 -16.10 -6.77
C ALA A 117 -0.27 -16.95 -6.87
N VAL A 118 0.15 -17.50 -5.74
CA VAL A 118 1.37 -18.30 -5.62
C VAL A 118 1.00 -19.78 -5.57
N VAL A 119 1.62 -20.59 -6.41
CA VAL A 119 1.35 -22.05 -6.45
C VAL A 119 1.90 -22.74 -5.21
N ILE A 120 1.05 -23.53 -4.55
CA ILE A 120 1.43 -24.36 -3.41
C ILE A 120 1.91 -25.73 -3.91
N GLY A 121 3.12 -26.12 -3.48
CA GLY A 121 3.72 -27.42 -3.80
C GLY A 121 4.38 -27.46 -5.18
N LYS A 122 4.50 -28.70 -5.73
CA LYS A 122 5.11 -28.93 -7.05
C LYS A 122 4.04 -28.89 -8.14
N ASP A 123 4.36 -28.28 -9.25
CA ASP A 123 3.52 -28.22 -10.45
C ASP A 123 4.31 -28.71 -11.68
N PRO A 124 4.42 -30.05 -11.86
CA PRO A 124 5.18 -30.60 -12.98
C PRO A 124 4.52 -30.33 -14.33
N ASP A 125 3.18 -30.22 -14.36
CA ASP A 125 2.38 -30.09 -15.59
C ASP A 125 2.07 -28.63 -15.93
N GLY A 126 2.38 -27.66 -15.04
CA GLY A 126 2.11 -26.25 -15.22
C GLY A 126 0.66 -25.84 -15.03
N GLN A 127 -0.27 -26.76 -14.76
CA GLN A 127 -1.69 -26.49 -14.64
C GLN A 127 -2.04 -25.60 -13.45
N LYS A 128 -1.36 -25.80 -12.30
CA LYS A 128 -1.59 -24.94 -11.12
C LYS A 128 -1.13 -23.52 -11.37
N PHE A 129 -0.05 -23.34 -12.12
CA PHE A 129 0.45 -22.00 -12.49
C PHE A 129 -0.54 -21.27 -13.38
N GLU A 130 -1.12 -21.95 -14.38
CA GLU A 130 -2.15 -21.36 -15.25
C GLU A 130 -3.41 -20.96 -14.46
N LYS A 131 -3.88 -21.84 -13.54
CA LYS A 131 -4.97 -21.52 -12.62
C LYS A 131 -4.65 -20.28 -11.77
N ALA A 132 -3.49 -20.25 -11.13
CA ALA A 132 -3.04 -19.12 -10.33
C ALA A 132 -2.99 -17.81 -11.14
N GLN A 133 -2.56 -17.87 -12.39
CA GLN A 133 -2.55 -16.69 -13.27
C GLN A 133 -3.97 -16.21 -13.59
N ARG A 134 -4.92 -17.11 -13.89
CA ARG A 134 -6.33 -16.75 -14.14
C ARG A 134 -6.96 -16.12 -12.91
N VAL A 135 -6.80 -16.75 -11.74
CA VAL A 135 -7.30 -16.21 -10.47
C VAL A 135 -6.72 -14.83 -10.18
N SER A 136 -5.41 -14.65 -10.36
CA SER A 136 -4.73 -13.36 -10.20
C SER A 136 -5.32 -12.27 -11.11
N THR A 137 -5.57 -12.61 -12.37
CA THR A 137 -6.13 -11.68 -13.35
C THR A 137 -7.57 -11.31 -13.01
N TYR A 138 -8.41 -12.30 -12.70
CA TYR A 138 -9.81 -12.08 -12.35
C TYR A 138 -9.96 -11.26 -11.07
N MET A 139 -9.27 -11.63 -9.99
CA MET A 139 -9.36 -10.90 -8.72
C MET A 139 -8.84 -9.47 -8.84
N SER A 140 -7.80 -9.23 -9.66
CA SER A 140 -7.34 -7.87 -9.93
C SER A 140 -8.40 -7.04 -10.66
N TYR A 141 -9.06 -7.62 -11.65
CA TYR A 141 -10.20 -7.00 -12.34
C TYR A 141 -11.37 -6.74 -11.39
N GLN A 142 -11.73 -7.73 -10.57
CA GLN A 142 -12.81 -7.62 -9.60
C GLN A 142 -12.62 -6.47 -8.63
N LEU A 143 -11.41 -6.30 -8.07
CA LEU A 143 -11.11 -5.24 -7.12
C LEU A 143 -11.13 -3.84 -7.74
N LEU A 144 -10.63 -3.71 -8.99
CA LEU A 144 -10.50 -2.40 -9.64
C LEU A 144 -11.75 -1.96 -10.39
N HIS A 145 -12.52 -2.91 -10.97
CA HIS A 145 -13.60 -2.58 -11.91
C HIS A 145 -14.98 -3.07 -11.46
N GLU A 146 -15.05 -4.14 -10.66
CA GLU A 146 -16.34 -4.69 -10.21
C GLU A 146 -16.72 -4.20 -8.81
N MET A 147 -15.75 -4.04 -7.91
CA MET A 147 -15.97 -3.52 -6.56
C MET A 147 -15.97 -2.00 -6.55
N ASP A 148 -17.17 -1.39 -6.63
CA ASP A 148 -17.31 0.06 -6.59
C ASP A 148 -16.69 0.67 -5.33
N GLY A 149 -15.78 1.62 -5.52
CA GLY A 149 -15.18 2.39 -4.44
C GLY A 149 -14.08 1.68 -3.64
N TRP A 150 -13.64 0.47 -4.02
CA TRP A 150 -12.57 -0.24 -3.30
C TRP A 150 -11.24 0.53 -3.30
N GLU A 151 -10.88 1.09 -4.45
CA GLU A 151 -9.66 1.89 -4.61
C GLU A 151 -9.75 3.21 -3.83
N GLU A 152 -10.89 3.89 -3.89
CA GLU A 152 -11.14 5.11 -3.10
C GLU A 152 -11.08 4.84 -1.59
N ASP A 153 -11.61 3.71 -1.14
CA ASP A 153 -11.58 3.30 0.26
C ASP A 153 -10.15 2.96 0.70
N MET A 154 -9.31 2.39 -0.19
CA MET A 154 -7.89 2.19 0.06
C MET A 154 -7.14 3.52 0.21
N ASP A 155 -7.40 4.50 -0.67
CA ASP A 155 -6.79 5.83 -0.58
C ASP A 155 -7.19 6.52 0.72
N LYS A 156 -8.49 6.54 1.06
CA LYS A 156 -9.00 7.06 2.34
C LYS A 156 -8.34 6.38 3.53
N MET A 157 -8.23 5.04 3.48
CA MET A 157 -7.60 4.25 4.54
C MET A 157 -6.13 4.64 4.73
N LEU A 158 -5.37 4.76 3.65
CA LEU A 158 -3.94 5.10 3.70
C LEU A 158 -3.68 6.53 4.21
N MET A 159 -4.65 7.43 4.04
CA MET A 159 -4.60 8.78 4.61
C MET A 159 -5.01 8.82 6.09
N MET A 160 -5.97 8.00 6.51
CA MET A 160 -6.51 8.00 7.87
C MET A 160 -5.74 7.09 8.83
N LEU A 161 -5.29 5.92 8.36
CA LEU A 161 -4.56 4.94 9.17
C LEU A 161 -3.39 5.53 9.95
N PRO A 162 -2.50 6.36 9.34
CA PRO A 162 -1.41 6.98 10.09
C PRO A 162 -1.88 7.95 11.17
N ILE A 163 -3.08 8.52 11.07
CA ILE A 163 -3.63 9.44 12.08
C ILE A 163 -4.14 8.64 13.28
N VAL A 164 -5.02 7.68 13.01
CA VAL A 164 -5.80 6.97 14.04
C VAL A 164 -5.12 5.69 14.56
N GLY A 165 -4.20 5.11 13.78
CA GLY A 165 -3.44 3.91 14.13
C GLY A 165 -4.11 2.59 13.75
N THR A 166 -5.43 2.52 13.73
CA THR A 166 -6.18 1.31 13.40
C THR A 166 -7.34 1.63 12.47
N MET A 167 -7.51 0.85 11.42
CA MET A 167 -8.64 0.92 10.50
C MET A 167 -9.17 -0.48 10.23
N PHE A 168 -10.41 -0.58 9.74
CA PHE A 168 -11.06 -1.85 9.47
C PHE A 168 -11.65 -1.86 8.07
N LYS A 169 -11.65 -3.05 7.47
CA LYS A 169 -12.46 -3.34 6.28
C LYS A 169 -13.33 -4.56 6.56
N LYS A 170 -14.53 -4.57 6.01
CA LYS A 170 -15.45 -5.70 6.02
C LYS A 170 -15.59 -6.24 4.61
N THR A 171 -15.38 -7.54 4.47
CA THR A 171 -15.50 -8.26 3.20
C THR A 171 -16.63 -9.28 3.32
N TRP A 172 -17.64 -9.16 2.44
CA TRP A 172 -18.82 -10.02 2.43
C TRP A 172 -19.43 -10.15 1.05
N TYR A 173 -20.28 -11.16 0.87
CA TYR A 173 -21.13 -11.27 -0.31
C TYR A 173 -22.45 -10.53 -0.09
N ASP A 174 -22.77 -9.57 -0.97
CA ASP A 174 -24.00 -8.80 -0.90
C ASP A 174 -25.05 -9.42 -1.84
N LYS A 175 -26.09 -10.03 -1.26
CA LYS A 175 -27.19 -10.62 -2.02
C LYS A 175 -28.05 -9.62 -2.78
N VAL A 176 -28.08 -8.34 -2.36
CA VAL A 176 -28.85 -7.29 -3.04
C VAL A 176 -28.24 -7.01 -4.41
N ASP A 177 -26.91 -6.89 -4.44
CA ASP A 177 -26.17 -6.53 -5.65
C ASP A 177 -25.51 -7.74 -6.33
N ASP A 178 -25.71 -8.96 -5.78
CA ASP A 178 -25.18 -10.23 -6.29
C ASP A 178 -23.67 -10.17 -6.60
N ARG A 179 -22.90 -9.65 -5.63
CA ARG A 179 -21.46 -9.48 -5.77
C ARG A 179 -20.73 -9.43 -4.43
N VAL A 180 -19.43 -9.76 -4.45
CA VAL A 180 -18.54 -9.59 -3.32
C VAL A 180 -18.23 -8.10 -3.12
N LYS A 181 -18.30 -7.65 -1.89
CA LYS A 181 -17.97 -6.28 -1.48
C LYS A 181 -16.89 -6.27 -0.41
N SER A 182 -16.02 -5.29 -0.48
CA SER A 182 -15.10 -4.94 0.61
C SER A 182 -15.17 -3.44 0.85
N LYS A 183 -15.55 -3.04 2.07
CA LYS A 183 -15.81 -1.65 2.42
C LYS A 183 -15.00 -1.22 3.62
N LEU A 184 -14.49 0.01 3.57
CA LEU A 184 -13.81 0.65 4.68
C LEU A 184 -14.78 1.02 5.80
N ILE A 185 -14.42 0.69 7.03
CA ILE A 185 -15.19 1.05 8.23
C ILE A 185 -14.30 1.90 9.14
N LEU A 186 -14.87 3.01 9.58
CA LEU A 186 -14.18 3.90 10.50
C LEU A 186 -14.01 3.22 11.87
N PRO A 187 -12.90 3.46 12.59
CA PRO A 187 -12.65 2.82 13.88
C PRO A 187 -13.74 3.11 14.91
N LYS A 188 -14.39 4.26 14.83
CA LYS A 188 -15.51 4.63 15.69
C LYS A 188 -16.72 3.73 15.49
N ASN A 189 -16.92 3.23 14.29
CA ASN A 189 -18.07 2.39 13.91
C ASN A 189 -17.82 0.88 14.12
N ILE A 190 -16.62 0.46 14.50
CA ILE A 190 -16.34 -0.92 14.94
C ILE A 190 -16.15 -0.92 16.45
N VAL A 191 -17.08 -1.52 17.19
CA VAL A 191 -17.05 -1.64 18.63
C VAL A 191 -16.60 -3.04 19.01
N VAL A 192 -15.50 -3.09 19.75
CA VAL A 192 -14.90 -4.31 20.31
C VAL A 192 -14.48 -4.01 21.74
N ASN A 193 -14.65 -4.98 22.63
CA ASN A 193 -14.24 -4.82 24.01
C ASN A 193 -12.74 -4.50 24.13
N TYR A 194 -12.40 -3.56 25.00
CA TYR A 194 -11.01 -3.08 25.15
C TYR A 194 -10.02 -4.16 25.63
N TRP A 195 -10.50 -5.22 26.27
CA TRP A 195 -9.69 -6.38 26.68
C TRP A 195 -9.33 -7.33 25.53
N THR A 196 -9.95 -7.15 24.36
CA THR A 196 -9.67 -7.97 23.18
C THR A 196 -8.24 -7.76 22.70
N THR A 197 -7.57 -8.83 22.30
CA THR A 197 -6.22 -8.78 21.71
C THR A 197 -6.23 -9.03 20.20
N SER A 198 -7.20 -9.82 19.71
CA SER A 198 -7.30 -10.22 18.31
C SER A 198 -8.76 -10.31 17.85
N LEU A 199 -9.03 -10.04 16.58
CA LEU A 199 -10.35 -10.25 15.96
C LEU A 199 -10.81 -11.71 16.00
N TYR A 200 -9.87 -12.66 16.14
CA TYR A 200 -10.18 -14.10 16.15
C TYR A 200 -10.54 -14.64 17.52
N ASP A 201 -10.16 -13.93 18.59
CA ASP A 201 -10.35 -14.36 19.98
C ASP A 201 -11.39 -13.50 20.72
N THR A 202 -12.14 -12.68 19.99
CA THR A 202 -13.13 -11.78 20.60
C THR A 202 -14.49 -12.44 20.70
N GLU A 203 -15.16 -12.21 21.83
CA GLU A 203 -16.53 -12.67 22.04
C GLU A 203 -17.54 -11.94 21.16
N ARG A 204 -17.33 -10.63 20.93
CA ARG A 204 -18.23 -9.78 20.14
C ARG A 204 -17.46 -8.79 19.28
N ILE A 205 -17.94 -8.61 18.06
CA ILE A 205 -17.53 -7.52 17.16
C ILE A 205 -18.80 -6.87 16.65
N SER A 206 -18.98 -5.60 16.91
CA SER A 206 -20.18 -4.86 16.49
C SER A 206 -19.82 -3.77 15.47
N GLU A 207 -20.53 -3.73 14.37
CA GLU A 207 -20.46 -2.66 13.37
C GLU A 207 -21.68 -1.76 13.50
N VAL A 208 -21.45 -0.45 13.60
CA VAL A 208 -22.50 0.57 13.58
C VAL A 208 -22.72 1.03 12.15
N ILE A 209 -23.94 0.85 11.63
CA ILE A 209 -24.33 1.13 10.25
C ILE A 209 -25.41 2.19 10.23
N HIS A 210 -25.16 3.27 9.51
CA HIS A 210 -26.18 4.28 9.24
C HIS A 210 -26.93 3.93 7.97
N MET A 211 -28.23 3.64 8.09
CA MET A 211 -29.07 3.19 6.98
C MET A 211 -30.24 4.14 6.76
N SER A 212 -30.40 4.61 5.52
CA SER A 212 -31.55 5.44 5.17
C SER A 212 -32.86 4.64 5.24
N PRO A 213 -34.00 5.27 5.57
CA PRO A 213 -35.30 4.60 5.62
C PRO A 213 -35.66 3.85 4.32
N ARG A 214 -35.26 4.40 3.17
CA ARG A 214 -35.47 3.75 1.87
C ARG A 214 -34.72 2.42 1.77
N MET A 215 -33.43 2.41 2.12
CA MET A 215 -32.60 1.21 2.07
C MET A 215 -33.07 0.14 3.07
N LEU A 216 -33.52 0.59 4.25
CA LEU A 216 -34.12 -0.33 5.24
C LEU A 216 -35.35 -1.03 4.64
N LYS A 217 -36.27 -0.26 4.04
CA LYS A 217 -37.48 -0.82 3.45
C LYS A 217 -37.21 -1.73 2.24
N GLU A 218 -36.21 -1.42 1.43
CA GLU A 218 -35.75 -2.32 0.35
C GLU A 218 -35.31 -3.68 0.91
N ARG A 219 -34.49 -3.69 1.97
CA ARG A 219 -34.02 -4.93 2.62
C ARG A 219 -35.16 -5.71 3.29
N GLN A 220 -36.14 -5.02 3.86
CA GLN A 220 -37.36 -5.65 4.37
C GLN A 220 -38.17 -6.29 3.23
N ASN A 221 -38.39 -5.57 2.14
CA ASN A 221 -39.16 -6.07 0.96
C ASN A 221 -38.47 -7.28 0.30
N MET A 222 -37.13 -7.36 0.36
CA MET A 222 -36.35 -8.50 -0.14
C MET A 222 -36.28 -9.68 0.84
N GLY A 223 -36.90 -9.57 2.03
CA GLY A 223 -36.88 -10.62 3.05
C GLY A 223 -35.52 -10.79 3.76
N ILE A 224 -34.59 -9.86 3.56
CA ILE A 224 -33.29 -9.89 4.26
C ILE A 224 -33.47 -9.47 5.71
N PHE A 225 -34.26 -8.43 5.95
CA PHE A 225 -34.66 -7.97 7.27
C PHE A 225 -36.13 -8.29 7.54
N ALA A 226 -36.45 -8.58 8.78
CA ALA A 226 -37.85 -8.75 9.21
C ALA A 226 -38.61 -7.43 9.06
N ASP A 227 -39.88 -7.52 8.70
CA ASP A 227 -40.77 -6.35 8.53
C ASP A 227 -41.24 -5.86 9.91
N VAL A 228 -40.33 -5.22 10.65
CA VAL A 228 -40.54 -4.63 11.96
C VAL A 228 -40.64 -3.13 11.82
N ASP A 229 -41.69 -2.54 12.38
CA ASP A 229 -41.82 -1.07 12.47
C ASP A 229 -40.87 -0.52 13.53
N LEU A 230 -39.91 0.29 13.11
CA LEU A 230 -38.93 0.91 14.00
C LEU A 230 -39.36 2.31 14.51
N GLY A 231 -40.45 2.88 13.95
CA GLY A 231 -40.83 4.27 14.18
C GLY A 231 -39.93 5.26 13.42
N ASP A 232 -39.90 6.51 13.87
CA ASP A 232 -39.07 7.57 13.24
C ASP A 232 -37.59 7.40 13.61
N PRO A 233 -36.67 7.64 12.66
CA PRO A 233 -35.22 7.60 12.93
C PRO A 233 -34.84 8.62 14.02
N GLN A 234 -34.00 8.16 14.96
CA GLN A 234 -33.47 9.00 16.04
C GLN A 234 -31.97 9.23 15.88
N ALA A 235 -31.51 10.42 16.21
CA ALA A 235 -30.08 10.72 16.20
C ALA A 235 -29.33 9.90 17.26
N ALA A 236 -28.17 9.38 16.89
CA ALA A 236 -27.20 8.74 17.79
C ALA A 236 -25.90 9.56 17.79
N PRO A 237 -25.77 10.54 18.69
CA PRO A 237 -24.65 11.50 18.71
C PRO A 237 -23.29 10.83 18.82
N GLU A 238 -23.22 9.69 19.51
CA GLU A 238 -22.00 8.92 19.77
C GLU A 238 -21.31 8.45 18.47
N PHE A 239 -22.12 8.15 17.44
CA PHE A 239 -21.61 7.61 16.19
C PHE A 239 -21.67 8.61 15.02
N THR A 240 -22.16 9.82 15.27
CA THR A 240 -22.33 10.83 14.24
C THR A 240 -21.13 11.77 14.22
N ALA A 241 -20.76 12.27 13.04
CA ALA A 241 -19.68 13.25 12.91
C ALA A 241 -20.02 14.53 13.69
N GLN A 242 -19.04 15.14 14.37
CA GLN A 242 -19.23 16.32 15.22
C GLN A 242 -19.90 17.51 14.50
N ASP A 243 -19.74 17.60 13.18
CA ASP A 243 -20.26 18.68 12.34
C ASP A 243 -21.62 18.35 11.68
N ALA A 244 -22.22 17.19 12.00
CA ALA A 244 -23.49 16.76 11.40
C ALA A 244 -24.70 17.44 12.07
N ASP A 245 -25.68 17.82 11.25
CA ASP A 245 -26.93 18.40 11.76
C ASP A 245 -27.87 17.31 12.35
N MET A 246 -27.88 17.25 13.66
CA MET A 246 -28.73 16.30 14.42
C MET A 246 -30.23 16.63 14.34
N ASN A 247 -30.59 17.80 13.83
CA ASN A 247 -32.00 18.20 13.70
C ASN A 247 -32.52 18.02 12.25
N SER A 248 -31.74 17.31 11.41
CA SER A 248 -32.16 17.04 10.04
C SER A 248 -33.43 16.19 10.01
N SER A 249 -34.38 16.54 9.14
CA SER A 249 -35.58 15.73 8.89
C SER A 249 -35.29 14.44 8.13
N SER A 250 -34.04 14.22 7.72
CA SER A 250 -33.58 13.05 6.94
C SER A 250 -32.54 12.24 7.72
N LEU A 251 -32.77 12.01 9.01
CA LEU A 251 -31.91 11.18 9.84
C LEU A 251 -31.92 9.73 9.34
N PRO A 252 -30.75 9.05 9.32
CA PRO A 252 -30.70 7.61 9.09
C PRO A 252 -31.07 6.83 10.36
N TYR A 253 -31.50 5.58 10.21
CA TYR A 253 -31.51 4.63 11.31
C TYR A 253 -30.08 4.24 11.67
N THR A 254 -29.79 4.13 12.95
CA THR A 254 -28.54 3.59 13.46
C THR A 254 -28.73 2.13 13.79
N LEU A 255 -28.19 1.26 12.96
CA LEU A 255 -28.25 -0.19 13.13
C LEU A 255 -26.94 -0.69 13.68
N VAL A 256 -27.01 -1.72 14.53
CA VAL A 256 -25.83 -2.44 15.02
C VAL A 256 -25.87 -3.85 14.44
N GLU A 257 -24.85 -4.21 13.69
CA GLU A 257 -24.61 -5.58 13.26
C GLU A 257 -23.56 -6.20 14.18
N GLN A 258 -24.01 -7.10 15.06
CA GLN A 258 -23.15 -7.72 16.07
C GLN A 258 -22.81 -9.16 15.66
N HIS A 259 -21.55 -9.45 15.52
CA HIS A 259 -20.99 -10.80 15.39
C HIS A 259 -20.68 -11.32 16.78
N CYS A 260 -21.46 -12.27 17.28
CA CYS A 260 -21.41 -12.77 18.64
C CYS A 260 -21.56 -14.30 18.71
N PHE A 261 -21.44 -14.84 19.90
CA PHE A 261 -21.73 -16.23 20.21
C PHE A 261 -22.97 -16.28 21.08
N LEU A 262 -23.94 -17.09 20.69
CA LEU A 262 -25.22 -17.26 21.38
C LEU A 262 -25.53 -18.75 21.50
N ASP A 263 -26.00 -19.16 22.66
CA ASP A 263 -26.59 -20.47 22.91
C ASP A 263 -28.12 -20.30 22.74
N ILE A 264 -28.63 -20.64 21.54
CA ILE A 264 -30.05 -20.42 21.21
C ILE A 264 -30.89 -21.63 21.60
N ASP A 265 -30.35 -22.82 21.52
CA ASP A 265 -31.04 -24.07 21.80
C ASP A 265 -30.85 -24.58 23.25
N ASP A 266 -30.16 -23.78 24.09
CA ASP A 266 -29.84 -24.06 25.49
C ASP A 266 -29.10 -25.42 25.71
N ASP A 267 -28.26 -25.82 24.69
CA ASP A 267 -27.46 -27.06 24.77
C ASP A 267 -26.14 -26.89 25.56
N GLY A 268 -25.80 -25.66 25.93
CA GLY A 268 -24.60 -25.28 26.68
C GLY A 268 -23.40 -24.98 25.77
N TYR A 269 -23.55 -24.95 24.46
CA TYR A 269 -22.54 -24.53 23.49
C TYR A 269 -23.00 -23.25 22.77
N ALA A 270 -22.23 -22.17 22.88
CA ALA A 270 -22.55 -20.91 22.20
C ALA A 270 -22.04 -20.94 20.76
N GLU A 271 -22.95 -20.86 19.81
CA GLU A 271 -22.68 -20.88 18.37
C GLU A 271 -22.44 -19.47 17.82
N PRO A 272 -21.67 -19.33 16.74
CA PRO A 272 -21.40 -18.02 16.12
C PRO A 272 -22.60 -17.54 15.26
N TYR A 273 -23.14 -16.38 15.62
CA TYR A 273 -24.24 -15.70 14.92
C TYR A 273 -23.89 -14.26 14.55
N ILE A 274 -24.69 -13.71 13.62
CA ILE A 274 -24.75 -12.30 13.30
C ILE A 274 -26.13 -11.81 13.64
N VAL A 275 -26.24 -10.87 14.57
CA VAL A 275 -27.48 -10.25 14.99
C VAL A 275 -27.49 -8.79 14.55
N THR A 276 -28.48 -8.39 13.77
CA THR A 276 -28.67 -6.99 13.37
C THR A 276 -29.87 -6.41 14.11
N PHE A 277 -29.67 -5.35 14.88
CA PHE A 277 -30.72 -4.67 15.62
C PHE A 277 -30.60 -3.15 15.50
N GLU A 278 -31.69 -2.44 15.76
CA GLU A 278 -31.70 -0.99 15.79
C GLU A 278 -31.24 -0.51 17.21
N TYR A 279 -30.27 0.43 17.22
CA TYR A 279 -29.58 0.87 18.42
C TYR A 279 -30.49 1.43 19.51
N ASN A 280 -31.43 2.35 19.15
CA ASN A 280 -32.26 3.01 20.14
C ASN A 280 -33.37 2.11 20.72
N SER A 281 -34.07 1.37 19.85
CA SER A 281 -35.19 0.51 20.27
C SER A 281 -34.78 -0.90 20.70
N GLY A 282 -33.58 -1.33 20.30
CA GLY A 282 -33.14 -2.72 20.50
C GLY A 282 -33.89 -3.76 19.65
N LYS A 283 -34.76 -3.35 18.72
CA LYS A 283 -35.52 -4.30 17.90
C LYS A 283 -34.62 -5.04 16.93
N ILE A 284 -34.68 -6.36 16.94
CA ILE A 284 -33.89 -7.21 16.05
C ILE A 284 -34.54 -7.23 14.67
N LEU A 285 -33.72 -7.07 13.65
CA LEU A 285 -34.10 -7.12 12.23
C LEU A 285 -33.69 -8.43 11.58
N ARG A 286 -32.58 -9.01 12.02
CA ARG A 286 -32.01 -10.23 11.44
C ARG A 286 -31.18 -10.99 12.44
N ILE A 287 -31.30 -12.32 12.41
CA ILE A 287 -30.37 -13.26 13.03
C ILE A 287 -29.94 -14.24 11.94
N SER A 288 -28.66 -14.40 11.73
CA SER A 288 -28.12 -15.37 10.78
C SER A 288 -26.88 -16.08 11.34
N ARG A 289 -26.69 -17.35 10.98
CA ARG A 289 -25.50 -18.09 11.38
C ARG A 289 -24.24 -17.52 10.72
N ARG A 290 -23.09 -17.63 11.37
CA ARG A 290 -21.78 -17.13 10.94
C ARG A 290 -20.78 -18.28 10.76
N TYR A 291 -21.22 -19.39 10.21
CA TYR A 291 -20.38 -20.56 9.93
C TYR A 291 -20.93 -21.39 8.75
N LEU A 292 -20.05 -22.16 8.13
CA LEU A 292 -20.43 -23.16 7.14
C LEU A 292 -20.73 -24.49 7.84
N LEU A 293 -21.62 -25.31 7.28
CA LEU A 293 -21.93 -26.62 7.85
C LEU A 293 -20.71 -27.55 7.85
N ASP A 294 -19.85 -27.41 6.85
CA ASP A 294 -18.61 -28.19 6.73
C ASP A 294 -17.57 -27.82 7.81
N ASP A 295 -17.69 -26.64 8.44
CA ASP A 295 -16.79 -26.16 9.50
C ASP A 295 -17.23 -26.62 10.90
N VAL A 296 -18.31 -27.42 11.01
CA VAL A 296 -18.80 -27.97 12.27
C VAL A 296 -18.12 -29.28 12.57
N VAL A 297 -17.35 -29.31 13.63
CA VAL A 297 -16.71 -30.55 14.13
C VAL A 297 -17.54 -31.14 15.25
N LEU A 298 -18.03 -32.35 15.05
CA LEU A 298 -18.77 -33.11 16.05
C LEU A 298 -17.82 -33.90 16.95
N LYS A 299 -18.24 -34.20 18.18
CA LYS A 299 -17.56 -35.15 19.07
C LYS A 299 -17.72 -36.60 18.54
N ASP A 300 -17.02 -37.53 19.16
CA ASP A 300 -17.04 -38.97 18.80
C ASP A 300 -18.45 -39.57 18.86
N ASP A 301 -19.41 -38.95 19.53
CA ASP A 301 -20.81 -39.35 19.61
C ASP A 301 -21.62 -39.03 18.32
N GLY A 302 -21.06 -38.26 17.40
CA GLY A 302 -21.66 -37.85 16.15
C GLY A 302 -22.90 -36.96 16.28
N LYS A 303 -23.16 -36.40 17.49
CA LYS A 303 -24.31 -35.54 17.78
C LYS A 303 -23.95 -34.25 18.46
N THR A 304 -23.02 -34.30 19.43
CA THR A 304 -22.62 -33.10 20.20
C THR A 304 -21.57 -32.31 19.45
N ILE A 305 -21.73 -30.99 19.38
CA ILE A 305 -20.78 -30.09 18.78
C ILE A 305 -19.50 -30.04 19.62
N ALA A 306 -18.36 -30.26 18.99
CA ALA A 306 -17.04 -30.12 19.62
C ALA A 306 -16.46 -28.73 19.38
N LYS A 307 -16.58 -28.21 18.14
CA LYS A 307 -16.07 -26.92 17.73
C LYS A 307 -16.74 -26.46 16.45
N ILE A 308 -17.05 -25.18 16.36
CA ILE A 308 -17.46 -24.51 15.13
C ILE A 308 -16.40 -23.47 14.78
N LYS A 309 -15.97 -23.42 13.51
CA LYS A 309 -15.08 -22.39 13.03
C LYS A 309 -15.92 -21.19 12.55
N PRO A 310 -15.87 -20.02 13.22
CA PRO A 310 -16.62 -18.86 12.79
C PRO A 310 -16.01 -18.21 11.55
N ILE A 311 -16.84 -17.71 10.65
CA ILE A 311 -16.40 -16.89 9.51
C ILE A 311 -16.03 -15.51 10.03
N GLN A 312 -14.82 -15.02 9.68
CA GLN A 312 -14.36 -13.69 10.03
C GLN A 312 -14.45 -12.76 8.81
N MET A 313 -15.39 -11.81 8.86
CA MET A 313 -15.61 -10.85 7.77
C MET A 313 -14.75 -9.58 7.89
N PHE A 314 -14.28 -9.26 9.10
CA PHE A 314 -13.52 -8.05 9.35
C PHE A 314 -12.01 -8.29 9.17
N THR A 315 -11.33 -7.30 8.60
CA THR A 315 -9.86 -7.25 8.50
C THR A 315 -9.37 -5.99 9.19
N LYS A 316 -8.40 -6.15 10.11
CA LYS A 316 -7.78 -5.05 10.85
C LYS A 316 -6.51 -4.59 10.16
N TYR A 317 -6.45 -3.32 9.83
CA TYR A 317 -5.25 -2.64 9.35
C TYR A 317 -4.60 -1.86 10.49
N GLY A 318 -3.36 -2.20 10.83
CA GLY A 318 -2.62 -1.60 11.94
C GLY A 318 -1.43 -0.78 11.47
N PHE A 319 -1.17 0.34 12.14
CA PHE A 319 -0.03 1.21 11.83
C PHE A 319 1.20 0.84 12.67
N ILE A 320 1.20 1.13 13.96
CA ILE A 320 2.24 0.75 14.91
C ILE A 320 1.61 0.00 16.07
N PRO A 321 2.04 -1.24 16.38
CA PRO A 321 1.50 -2.00 17.50
C PRO A 321 1.63 -1.22 18.81
N ASN A 322 0.58 -1.25 19.62
CA ASN A 322 0.61 -0.62 20.92
C ASN A 322 1.54 -1.40 21.87
N PRO A 323 2.50 -0.73 22.54
CA PRO A 323 3.42 -1.39 23.46
C PRO A 323 2.74 -2.06 24.66
N ASP A 324 1.54 -1.63 25.04
CA ASP A 324 0.76 -2.23 26.12
C ASP A 324 0.02 -3.52 25.70
N GLY A 325 0.08 -3.88 24.40
CA GLY A 325 -0.58 -5.06 23.85
C GLY A 325 -2.09 -4.89 23.64
N SER A 326 -2.63 -3.66 23.74
CA SER A 326 -4.04 -3.40 23.49
C SER A 326 -4.41 -3.64 22.02
N PHE A 327 -5.71 -3.82 21.78
CA PHE A 327 -6.24 -4.09 20.44
C PHE A 327 -5.99 -2.95 19.45
N TYR A 328 -6.07 -1.71 19.91
CA TYR A 328 -5.94 -0.54 19.06
C TYR A 328 -4.47 -0.13 18.90
N ASP A 329 -3.99 -0.10 17.69
CA ASP A 329 -2.63 0.29 17.33
C ASP A 329 -2.45 1.81 17.39
N ILE A 330 -1.20 2.27 17.50
CA ILE A 330 -0.85 3.68 17.67
C ILE A 330 -0.63 4.34 16.30
N GLY A 331 -1.23 5.52 16.11
CA GLY A 331 -1.00 6.41 14.97
C GLY A 331 -0.18 7.64 15.32
N PHE A 332 0.05 8.50 14.32
CA PHE A 332 0.67 9.80 14.51
C PHE A 332 -0.15 10.73 15.41
N GLY A 333 -1.48 10.51 15.47
CA GLY A 333 -2.35 11.24 16.40
C GLY A 333 -1.85 11.11 17.83
N ALA A 334 -1.57 9.89 18.29
CA ALA A 334 -1.06 9.61 19.62
C ALA A 334 0.40 10.07 19.80
N LEU A 335 1.27 9.78 18.80
CA LEU A 335 2.71 10.05 18.91
C LEU A 335 3.06 11.54 18.77
N LEU A 336 2.42 12.24 17.84
CA LEU A 336 2.71 13.65 17.53
C LEU A 336 1.72 14.62 18.18
N GLY A 337 0.58 14.14 18.66
CA GLY A 337 -0.48 14.95 19.26
C GLY A 337 0.05 15.89 20.34
N PRO A 338 0.74 15.40 21.38
CA PRO A 338 1.28 16.22 22.46
C PRO A 338 2.27 17.29 21.97
N ILE A 339 3.11 16.96 20.98
CA ILE A 339 4.04 17.90 20.36
C ILE A 339 3.26 18.95 19.57
N ASN A 340 2.28 18.54 18.78
CA ASN A 340 1.46 19.44 17.96
C ASN A 340 0.67 20.42 18.83
N GLU A 341 0.09 19.97 19.93
CA GLU A 341 -0.62 20.81 20.89
C GLU A 341 0.30 21.82 21.58
N SER A 342 1.49 21.38 21.98
CA SER A 342 2.52 22.25 22.54
C SER A 342 2.92 23.35 21.56
N VAL A 343 3.15 22.99 20.28
CA VAL A 343 3.46 23.94 19.22
C VAL A 343 2.30 24.92 18.99
N ASN A 344 1.05 24.44 18.95
CA ASN A 344 -0.14 25.28 18.83
C ASN A 344 -0.24 26.28 19.99
N THR A 345 0.05 25.82 21.21
CA THR A 345 0.04 26.69 22.40
C THR A 345 1.11 27.78 22.31
N LEU A 346 2.34 27.40 21.94
CA LEU A 346 3.46 28.34 21.82
C LEU A 346 3.26 29.37 20.71
N ILE A 347 2.74 28.95 19.54
CA ILE A 347 2.41 29.87 18.45
C ILE A 347 1.38 30.89 18.92
N ASN A 348 0.30 30.42 19.54
CA ASN A 348 -0.77 31.30 20.00
C ASN A 348 -0.28 32.27 21.06
N GLN A 349 0.55 31.82 22.03
CA GLN A 349 1.16 32.70 23.03
C GLN A 349 2.07 33.75 22.39
N LEU A 350 2.87 33.42 21.38
CA LEU A 350 3.74 34.33 20.68
C LEU A 350 2.94 35.37 19.89
N VAL A 351 1.88 34.94 19.20
CA VAL A 351 1.00 35.86 18.43
C VAL A 351 0.23 36.79 19.38
N ASP A 352 -0.34 36.24 20.46
CA ASP A 352 -1.07 37.02 21.46
C ASP A 352 -0.15 38.02 22.18
N SER A 353 1.08 37.60 22.52
CA SER A 353 2.09 38.49 23.10
C SER A 353 2.47 39.62 22.10
N GLY A 354 2.61 39.30 20.83
CA GLY A 354 2.83 40.27 19.77
C GLY A 354 1.66 41.25 19.60
N HIS A 355 0.43 40.78 19.68
CA HIS A 355 -0.78 41.65 19.66
C HIS A 355 -0.78 42.60 20.84
N ILE A 356 -0.57 42.11 22.08
CA ILE A 356 -0.51 42.93 23.29
C ILE A 356 0.60 44.01 23.17
N HIS A 357 1.78 43.58 22.67
CA HIS A 357 2.92 44.49 22.51
C HIS A 357 2.62 45.61 21.49
N ASN A 358 1.97 45.28 20.37
CA ASN A 358 1.68 46.22 19.30
C ASN A 358 0.47 47.14 19.59
N LEU A 359 -0.51 46.67 20.38
CA LEU A 359 -1.75 47.42 20.63
C LEU A 359 -1.63 48.50 21.71
N GLN A 360 -0.49 48.65 22.37
CA GLN A 360 -0.20 49.67 23.39
C GLN A 360 -1.42 50.05 24.25
N ALA A 361 -1.94 49.08 25.00
CA ALA A 361 -2.97 49.33 26.00
C ALA A 361 -2.38 50.06 27.23
N GLY A 362 -3.17 50.80 27.97
CA GLY A 362 -2.69 51.52 29.14
C GLY A 362 -3.84 52.00 30.05
N PHE A 363 -3.45 52.59 31.15
CA PHE A 363 -4.38 53.22 32.08
C PHE A 363 -4.43 54.73 31.82
N ILE A 364 -5.63 55.28 31.78
CA ILE A 364 -5.88 56.71 31.64
C ILE A 364 -6.50 57.21 32.94
N GLY A 365 -5.86 58.20 33.55
CA GLY A 365 -6.37 58.83 34.76
C GLY A 365 -7.71 59.51 34.54
N LYS A 366 -8.65 59.34 35.48
CA LYS A 366 -10.01 59.94 35.42
C LYS A 366 -10.02 61.49 35.27
N ALA A 367 -8.92 62.13 35.66
CA ALA A 367 -8.78 63.58 35.55
C ALA A 367 -8.68 64.06 34.08
N LEU A 368 -8.34 63.22 33.14
CA LEU A 368 -8.21 63.57 31.72
C LEU A 368 -9.57 63.79 30.99
N ARG A 369 -10.71 63.55 31.63
CA ARG A 369 -12.07 63.81 31.13
C ARG A 369 -12.31 63.38 29.65
N LEU A 370 -11.67 62.33 29.21
CA LEU A 370 -11.97 61.73 27.92
C LEU A 370 -13.27 60.90 27.99
N LYS A 371 -14.17 61.10 27.04
CA LYS A 371 -15.36 60.24 26.94
C LYS A 371 -14.94 58.81 26.56
N MET A 372 -15.66 57.84 27.10
CA MET A 372 -15.33 56.38 27.00
C MET A 372 -15.53 55.91 25.56
N GLY A 373 -15.38 56.35 24.58
CA GLY A 373 -15.34 56.04 23.14
C GLY A 373 -14.29 56.84 22.39
N ASP A 374 -13.78 57.91 23.01
CA ASP A 374 -12.80 58.78 22.39
C ASP A 374 -11.35 58.38 22.70
N ALA A 375 -11.13 57.31 23.42
CA ALA A 375 -9.80 56.84 23.78
C ALA A 375 -9.09 56.04 22.66
N ALA A 376 -9.85 55.44 21.72
CA ALA A 376 -9.29 54.73 20.58
C ALA A 376 -8.94 55.70 19.43
N LEU A 377 -7.65 55.72 19.05
CA LEU A 377 -7.15 56.53 17.94
C LEU A 377 -6.95 55.63 16.70
N LYS A 378 -7.33 56.21 15.54
CA LYS A 378 -6.98 55.58 14.26
C LYS A 378 -5.51 55.88 13.90
N PRO A 379 -4.80 55.02 13.17
CA PRO A 379 -3.47 55.34 12.70
C PRO A 379 -3.43 56.67 11.93
N GLY A 380 -2.55 57.58 12.37
CA GLY A 380 -2.41 58.92 11.77
C GLY A 380 -3.40 59.98 12.28
N GLU A 381 -4.26 59.70 13.27
CA GLU A 381 -5.21 60.63 13.84
C GLU A 381 -4.54 61.49 14.95
N TRP A 382 -4.69 62.80 14.87
CA TRP A 382 -4.27 63.76 15.88
C TRP A 382 -5.49 64.34 16.58
N ARG A 383 -5.58 64.12 17.90
CA ARG A 383 -6.70 64.65 18.70
C ARG A 383 -6.25 65.82 19.62
N PRO A 384 -6.89 66.95 19.60
CA PRO A 384 -6.62 68.00 20.56
C PRO A 384 -7.15 67.62 21.94
N VAL A 385 -6.32 67.71 22.98
CA VAL A 385 -6.68 67.43 24.39
C VAL A 385 -6.34 68.64 25.23
N ASN A 386 -7.29 69.08 26.12
CA ASN A 386 -7.06 70.12 27.08
C ASN A 386 -6.25 69.61 28.29
N ALA A 387 -5.00 69.41 28.11
CA ALA A 387 -4.09 69.01 29.19
C ALA A 387 -2.68 69.49 28.88
N THR A 388 -1.88 69.77 29.90
CA THR A 388 -0.46 70.06 29.73
C THR A 388 0.31 68.84 29.43
N GLY A 389 1.46 68.96 28.75
CA GLY A 389 2.28 67.76 28.39
C GLY A 389 2.73 66.97 29.61
N ASP A 390 2.93 67.56 30.75
CA ASP A 390 3.29 66.88 32.00
C ASP A 390 2.10 66.17 32.63
N ASP A 391 0.91 66.67 32.54
CA ASP A 391 -0.32 66.08 33.02
C ASP A 391 -0.66 64.82 32.16
N LEU A 392 -0.46 64.92 30.85
CA LEU A 392 -0.62 63.76 29.94
C LEU A 392 0.34 62.63 30.30
N ARG A 393 1.62 62.93 30.55
CA ARG A 393 2.63 61.90 30.91
C ARG A 393 2.36 61.26 32.26
N LYS A 394 1.80 62.02 33.23
CA LYS A 394 1.48 61.49 34.58
C LYS A 394 0.19 60.69 34.60
N GLN A 395 -0.72 60.93 33.70
CA GLN A 395 -2.07 60.35 33.70
C GLN A 395 -2.27 59.25 32.67
N ILE A 396 -1.35 59.06 31.73
CA ILE A 396 -1.33 57.96 30.78
C ILE A 396 -0.18 57.03 31.14
N VAL A 397 -0.51 55.89 31.69
CA VAL A 397 0.48 54.86 32.04
C VAL A 397 0.31 53.71 31.05
N PRO A 398 1.24 53.52 30.10
CA PRO A 398 1.19 52.39 29.20
C PRO A 398 1.32 51.10 29.99
N LEU A 399 0.57 50.09 29.62
CA LEU A 399 0.72 48.76 30.19
C LEU A 399 2.14 48.24 29.87
N PRO A 400 2.94 47.82 30.85
CA PRO A 400 4.26 47.25 30.57
C PRO A 400 4.10 45.96 29.81
N SER A 401 4.15 46.00 28.50
CA SER A 401 4.17 44.82 27.65
C SER A 401 5.60 44.37 27.44
N LYS A 402 5.86 43.07 27.56
CA LYS A 402 7.14 42.47 27.22
C LYS A 402 7.13 42.05 25.76
N GLU A 403 8.28 42.16 25.10
CA GLU A 403 8.46 41.63 23.77
C GLU A 403 8.20 40.11 23.74
N PRO A 404 7.71 39.53 22.62
CA PRO A 404 7.58 38.12 22.47
C PRO A 404 8.90 37.40 22.78
N SER A 405 8.84 36.35 23.59
CA SER A 405 10.04 35.65 24.09
C SER A 405 10.79 34.92 22.96
N SER A 406 12.06 35.27 22.73
CA SER A 406 12.93 34.56 21.79
C SER A 406 13.19 33.10 22.21
N VAL A 407 13.14 32.83 23.52
CA VAL A 407 13.29 31.46 24.05
C VAL A 407 12.10 30.59 23.66
N LEU A 408 10.86 31.10 23.73
CA LEU A 408 9.67 30.39 23.29
C LEU A 408 9.70 30.12 21.77
N PHE A 409 10.22 31.08 21.01
CA PHE A 409 10.39 30.90 19.56
C PHE A 409 11.40 29.79 19.24
N GLN A 410 12.55 29.75 19.94
CA GLN A 410 13.52 28.68 19.80
C GLN A 410 12.98 27.32 20.23
N LEU A 411 12.26 27.27 21.37
CA LEU A 411 11.60 26.06 21.84
C LEU A 411 10.60 25.52 20.82
N MET A 412 9.78 26.40 20.24
CA MET A 412 8.85 26.03 19.17
C MET A 412 9.58 25.43 17.96
N GLY A 413 10.69 26.04 17.53
CA GLY A 413 11.52 25.52 16.44
C GLY A 413 12.07 24.11 16.74
N THR A 414 12.55 23.90 17.97
CA THR A 414 13.03 22.58 18.43
C THR A 414 11.92 21.54 18.42
N LEU A 415 10.72 21.86 18.95
CA LEU A 415 9.57 20.96 18.97
C LEU A 415 9.12 20.59 17.56
N ILE A 416 9.07 21.56 16.64
CA ILE A 416 8.72 21.30 15.23
C ILE A 416 9.76 20.36 14.59
N THR A 417 11.06 20.57 14.85
CA THR A 417 12.12 19.69 14.33
C THR A 417 12.00 18.28 14.90
N SER A 418 11.84 18.16 16.22
CA SER A 418 11.65 16.84 16.87
C SER A 418 10.40 16.13 16.37
N GLY A 419 9.30 16.86 16.17
CA GLY A 419 8.06 16.27 15.59
C GLY A 419 8.27 15.75 14.16
N LYS A 420 9.01 16.48 13.34
CA LYS A 420 9.36 16.04 11.97
C LYS A 420 10.30 14.83 11.98
N GLU A 421 11.25 14.79 12.88
CA GLU A 421 12.17 13.65 13.05
C GLU A 421 11.39 12.40 13.49
N LEU A 422 10.51 12.53 14.47
CA LEU A 422 9.68 11.43 14.96
C LEU A 422 8.75 10.88 13.85
N ALA A 423 8.18 11.76 13.02
CA ALA A 423 7.38 11.37 11.87
C ALA A 423 8.20 10.77 10.72
N SER A 424 9.53 10.68 10.86
CA SER A 424 10.45 10.30 9.77
C SER A 424 10.26 11.14 8.49
N VAL A 425 9.80 12.38 8.68
CA VAL A 425 9.61 13.35 7.61
C VAL A 425 10.96 14.02 7.33
N ALA A 426 11.90 13.27 6.77
CA ALA A 426 13.20 13.82 6.41
C ALA A 426 13.05 14.89 5.32
N GLU A 427 13.81 15.98 5.43
CA GLU A 427 13.76 17.10 4.45
C GLU A 427 14.03 16.65 3.00
N ILE A 428 14.77 15.58 2.82
CA ILE A 428 15.07 14.94 1.52
C ILE A 428 13.76 14.52 0.81
N PHE A 429 12.74 14.08 1.56
CA PHE A 429 11.46 13.68 1.00
C PHE A 429 10.55 14.87 0.62
N THR A 430 10.86 16.06 1.11
CA THR A 430 10.14 17.30 0.74
C THR A 430 10.74 18.01 -0.47
N GLY A 431 11.72 17.38 -1.16
CA GLY A 431 12.37 17.95 -2.34
C GLY A 431 13.46 19.00 -2.03
N LYS A 432 13.81 19.19 -0.77
CA LYS A 432 14.99 19.98 -0.41
C LYS A 432 16.25 19.20 -0.79
N MET A 433 16.93 19.66 -1.83
CA MET A 433 18.20 19.07 -2.25
C MET A 433 19.22 19.13 -1.10
N PRO A 434 19.91 18.00 -0.79
CA PRO A 434 21.12 18.05 0.00
C PRO A 434 22.12 18.97 -0.72
N GLY A 435 22.96 19.69 0.04
CA GLY A 435 23.84 20.74 -0.49
C GLY A 435 24.59 20.34 -1.77
N GLN A 436 24.97 21.33 -2.57
CA GLN A 436 25.47 21.26 -3.96
C GLN A 436 26.57 20.21 -4.28
N ASN A 437 27.13 19.53 -3.29
CA ASN A 437 28.25 18.58 -3.46
C ASN A 437 27.96 17.17 -2.89
N THR A 438 26.69 16.80 -2.66
CA THR A 438 26.37 15.45 -2.15
C THR A 438 26.33 14.46 -3.32
N PRO A 439 27.11 13.37 -3.32
CA PRO A 439 27.05 12.35 -4.35
C PRO A 439 25.64 11.72 -4.43
N ALA A 440 25.16 11.44 -5.64
CA ALA A 440 23.84 10.83 -5.86
C ALA A 440 23.66 9.52 -5.07
N THR A 441 24.71 8.71 -4.95
CA THR A 441 24.72 7.47 -4.16
C THR A 441 24.50 7.69 -2.66
N THR A 442 25.03 8.78 -2.10
CA THR A 442 24.81 9.12 -0.68
C THR A 442 23.38 9.58 -0.45
N THR A 443 22.83 10.36 -1.38
CA THR A 443 21.42 10.79 -1.34
C THR A 443 20.50 9.58 -1.43
N MET A 444 20.76 8.63 -2.35
CA MET A 444 19.99 7.39 -2.47
C MET A 444 20.06 6.55 -1.19
N ALA A 445 21.25 6.37 -0.62
CA ALA A 445 21.43 5.61 0.63
C ALA A 445 20.67 6.27 1.81
N THR A 446 20.62 7.60 1.87
CA THR A 446 19.87 8.32 2.91
C THR A 446 18.37 8.19 2.73
N VAL A 447 17.88 8.24 1.48
CA VAL A 447 16.47 7.99 1.15
C VAL A 447 16.11 6.55 1.53
N GLU A 448 16.92 5.57 1.16
CA GLU A 448 16.70 4.16 1.51
C GLU A 448 16.66 3.94 3.03
N GLN A 449 17.58 4.56 3.77
CA GLN A 449 17.59 4.48 5.24
C GLN A 449 16.33 5.08 5.86
N GLY A 450 15.85 6.23 5.35
CA GLY A 450 14.61 6.84 5.79
C GLY A 450 13.35 5.99 5.48
N MET A 451 13.39 5.26 4.37
CA MET A 451 12.30 4.36 3.97
C MET A 451 12.17 3.12 4.85
N LYS A 452 13.22 2.70 5.57
CA LYS A 452 13.19 1.46 6.39
C LYS A 452 12.11 1.48 7.48
N VAL A 453 11.85 2.63 8.10
CA VAL A 453 10.82 2.76 9.12
C VAL A 453 9.43 2.49 8.51
N PHE A 454 9.16 3.06 7.35
CA PHE A 454 7.90 2.86 6.64
C PHE A 454 7.75 1.44 6.08
N THR A 455 8.86 0.78 5.70
CA THR A 455 8.82 -0.61 5.23
C THR A 455 8.21 -1.56 6.27
N ALA A 456 8.45 -1.34 7.55
CA ALA A 456 7.84 -2.14 8.62
C ALA A 456 6.31 -1.93 8.70
N VAL A 457 5.85 -0.68 8.50
CA VAL A 457 4.42 -0.36 8.46
C VAL A 457 3.78 -0.96 7.19
N TYR A 458 4.44 -0.81 6.03
CA TYR A 458 3.95 -1.40 4.78
C TYR A 458 3.79 -2.91 4.86
N LYS A 459 4.73 -3.62 5.52
CA LYS A 459 4.61 -5.07 5.74
C LYS A 459 3.39 -5.46 6.57
N ARG A 460 2.97 -4.61 7.53
CA ARG A 460 1.75 -4.86 8.31
C ARG A 460 0.50 -4.63 7.46
N ILE A 461 0.46 -3.52 6.72
CA ILE A 461 -0.63 -3.21 5.80
C ILE A 461 -0.73 -4.30 4.73
N PHE A 462 0.40 -4.74 4.19
CA PHE A 462 0.47 -5.80 3.20
C PHE A 462 -0.05 -7.15 3.72
N ARG A 463 0.25 -7.49 4.98
CA ARG A 463 -0.31 -8.69 5.63
C ARG A 463 -1.82 -8.57 5.78
N ALA A 464 -2.32 -7.42 6.23
CA ALA A 464 -3.76 -7.19 6.37
C ALA A 464 -4.46 -7.22 4.99
N LEU A 465 -3.83 -6.66 3.96
CA LEU A 465 -4.34 -6.75 2.59
C LEU A 465 -4.36 -8.20 2.09
N SER A 466 -3.33 -9.01 2.38
CA SER A 466 -3.33 -10.44 2.07
C SER A 466 -4.53 -11.15 2.73
N GLU A 467 -4.79 -10.86 4.00
CA GLU A 467 -5.94 -11.40 4.73
C GLU A 467 -7.29 -10.96 4.13
N GLU A 468 -7.41 -9.72 3.65
CA GLU A 468 -8.59 -9.25 2.92
C GLU A 468 -8.77 -10.00 1.61
N LEU A 469 -7.68 -10.17 0.83
CA LEU A 469 -7.70 -10.89 -0.44
C LEU A 469 -8.06 -12.37 -0.26
N ASP A 470 -7.59 -13.01 0.81
CA ASP A 470 -7.96 -14.38 1.16
C ASP A 470 -9.46 -14.52 1.40
N LYS A 471 -10.09 -13.54 2.05
CA LYS A 471 -11.56 -13.50 2.25
C LYS A 471 -12.30 -13.34 0.93
N VAL A 472 -11.80 -12.48 0.03
CA VAL A 472 -12.37 -12.33 -1.32
C VAL A 472 -12.26 -13.64 -2.10
N PHE A 473 -11.11 -14.32 -2.01
CA PHE A 473 -10.89 -15.60 -2.64
C PHE A 473 -11.86 -16.69 -2.13
N GLU A 474 -12.06 -16.78 -0.81
CA GLU A 474 -13.02 -17.69 -0.19
C GLU A 474 -14.45 -17.42 -0.67
N LEU A 475 -14.84 -16.13 -0.71
CA LEU A 475 -16.17 -15.76 -1.20
C LEU A 475 -16.35 -16.07 -2.70
N ASN A 476 -15.31 -15.89 -3.50
CA ASN A 476 -15.35 -16.27 -4.91
C ASN A 476 -15.47 -17.78 -5.10
N SER A 477 -14.83 -18.60 -4.26
CA SER A 477 -15.00 -20.04 -4.32
C SER A 477 -16.43 -20.51 -4.05
N LEU A 478 -17.21 -19.71 -3.27
CA LEU A 478 -18.59 -20.05 -2.86
C LEU A 478 -19.65 -19.44 -3.76
N TYR A 479 -19.44 -18.22 -4.28
CA TYR A 479 -20.51 -17.42 -4.88
C TYR A 479 -20.20 -16.92 -6.30
N LEU A 480 -19.01 -17.19 -6.85
CA LEU A 480 -18.66 -16.66 -8.16
C LEU A 480 -19.54 -17.28 -9.26
N ASP A 481 -20.25 -16.44 -10.00
CA ASP A 481 -20.98 -16.84 -11.19
C ASP A 481 -20.00 -17.30 -12.29
N PRO A 482 -20.08 -18.57 -12.74
CA PRO A 482 -19.24 -19.09 -13.81
C PRO A 482 -19.28 -18.25 -15.10
N GLN A 483 -20.42 -17.67 -15.42
CA GLN A 483 -20.59 -16.84 -16.62
C GLN A 483 -19.78 -15.53 -16.54
N LYS A 484 -19.77 -14.89 -15.38
CA LYS A 484 -18.94 -13.68 -15.14
C LYS A 484 -17.45 -14.01 -15.29
N TYR A 485 -17.02 -15.13 -14.70
CA TYR A 485 -15.63 -15.57 -14.75
C TYR A 485 -15.16 -15.85 -16.19
N ILE A 486 -15.98 -16.56 -16.97
CA ILE A 486 -15.72 -16.84 -18.39
C ILE A 486 -15.65 -15.53 -19.20
N THR A 487 -16.59 -14.61 -18.97
CA THR A 487 -16.67 -13.36 -19.72
C THR A 487 -15.43 -12.46 -19.51
N VAL A 488 -14.90 -12.42 -18.27
CA VAL A 488 -13.71 -11.60 -17.96
C VAL A 488 -12.43 -12.20 -18.51
N LEU A 489 -12.31 -13.53 -18.49
CA LEU A 489 -11.09 -14.21 -18.94
C LEU A 489 -11.09 -14.60 -20.41
N ASP A 490 -12.25 -14.55 -21.09
CA ASP A 490 -12.45 -15.04 -22.47
C ASP A 490 -11.98 -16.50 -22.65
N MET A 491 -12.20 -17.33 -21.62
CA MET A 491 -11.80 -18.74 -21.57
C MET A 491 -12.92 -19.59 -20.96
N GLU A 492 -13.17 -20.79 -21.49
CA GLU A 492 -14.11 -21.76 -20.91
C GLU A 492 -13.49 -22.44 -19.66
N VAL A 493 -13.50 -21.73 -18.54
CA VAL A 493 -13.00 -22.22 -17.24
C VAL A 493 -14.06 -22.00 -16.17
N GLY A 494 -13.98 -22.77 -15.08
CA GLY A 494 -14.97 -22.72 -14.01
C GLY A 494 -14.40 -22.17 -12.70
N PRO A 495 -15.27 -21.84 -11.71
CA PRO A 495 -14.88 -21.37 -10.39
C PRO A 495 -14.04 -22.38 -9.58
N GLN A 496 -13.88 -23.61 -10.07
CA GLN A 496 -12.98 -24.64 -9.49
C GLN A 496 -11.50 -24.22 -9.45
N ASP A 497 -11.15 -23.10 -10.11
CA ASP A 497 -9.82 -22.51 -9.98
C ASP A 497 -9.57 -21.92 -8.59
N PHE A 498 -10.63 -21.55 -7.86
CA PHE A 498 -10.59 -20.98 -6.51
C PHE A 498 -10.47 -22.10 -5.44
N ASP A 499 -9.39 -22.88 -5.50
CA ASP A 499 -9.09 -23.96 -4.57
C ASP A 499 -7.85 -23.61 -3.74
N LYS A 500 -8.03 -23.46 -2.42
CA LYS A 500 -6.95 -23.16 -1.46
C LYS A 500 -5.84 -24.21 -1.40
N SER A 501 -6.09 -25.42 -1.87
CA SER A 501 -5.07 -26.48 -1.92
C SER A 501 -4.07 -26.27 -3.05
N SER A 502 -4.43 -25.51 -4.07
CA SER A 502 -3.64 -25.32 -5.29
C SER A 502 -2.87 -24.01 -5.33
N CYS A 503 -3.40 -22.94 -4.78
CA CYS A 503 -2.75 -21.61 -4.77
C CYS A 503 -3.03 -20.84 -3.47
N ASP A 504 -2.08 -19.98 -3.12
CA ASP A 504 -2.14 -19.01 -2.03
C ASP A 504 -2.19 -17.61 -2.61
N ILE A 505 -2.91 -16.71 -1.96
CA ILE A 505 -3.15 -15.37 -2.46
C ILE A 505 -2.32 -14.36 -1.69
N CYS A 506 -1.62 -13.51 -2.43
CA CYS A 506 -0.90 -12.39 -1.84
C CYS A 506 -1.02 -11.15 -2.73
N PRO A 507 -0.89 -9.95 -2.17
CA PRO A 507 -0.81 -8.73 -2.96
C PRO A 507 0.39 -8.77 -3.92
N SER A 508 0.23 -8.21 -5.11
CA SER A 508 1.28 -8.18 -6.14
C SER A 508 2.43 -7.21 -5.81
N ALA A 509 2.15 -6.18 -5.01
CA ALA A 509 3.14 -5.22 -4.59
C ALA A 509 4.22 -5.90 -3.71
N ASP A 510 5.49 -5.58 -3.92
CA ASP A 510 6.59 -6.05 -3.06
C ASP A 510 6.88 -5.00 -1.98
N PRO A 511 6.58 -5.27 -0.69
CA PRO A 511 6.84 -4.33 0.40
C PRO A 511 8.33 -4.06 0.63
N ASN A 512 9.23 -4.87 0.04
CA ASN A 512 10.68 -4.68 0.13
C ASN A 512 11.25 -3.90 -1.07
N ALA A 513 10.47 -3.70 -2.13
CA ALA A 513 10.91 -2.93 -3.30
C ALA A 513 10.88 -1.43 -2.96
N ALA A 514 11.99 -0.93 -2.45
CA ALA A 514 12.12 0.44 -1.95
C ALA A 514 11.99 1.52 -3.04
N SER A 515 12.21 1.20 -4.31
CA SER A 515 12.03 2.16 -5.41
C SER A 515 11.90 1.46 -6.76
N GLN A 516 11.27 2.14 -7.73
CA GLN A 516 11.25 1.73 -9.14
C GLN A 516 12.67 1.50 -9.70
N GLN A 517 13.65 2.26 -9.22
CA GLN A 517 15.05 2.10 -9.60
C GLN A 517 15.63 0.75 -9.17
N GLU A 518 15.27 0.25 -8.01
CA GLU A 518 15.70 -1.07 -7.55
C GLU A 518 15.07 -2.20 -8.40
N LYS A 519 13.79 -2.07 -8.75
CA LYS A 519 13.12 -2.99 -9.68
C LYS A 519 13.83 -2.99 -11.04
N LEU A 520 14.16 -1.81 -11.56
CA LEU A 520 14.89 -1.66 -12.83
C LEU A 520 16.31 -2.24 -12.76
N MET A 521 17.04 -2.02 -11.67
CA MET A 521 18.38 -2.62 -11.49
C MET A 521 18.33 -4.14 -11.40
N LYS A 522 17.35 -4.70 -10.69
CA LYS A 522 17.10 -6.17 -10.64
C LYS A 522 16.74 -6.71 -12.04
N ALA A 523 15.93 -5.99 -12.79
CA ALA A 523 15.57 -6.34 -14.16
C ALA A 523 16.76 -6.28 -15.12
N GLN A 524 17.62 -5.26 -15.01
CA GLN A 524 18.87 -5.16 -15.76
C GLN A 524 19.84 -6.30 -15.41
N GLY A 525 19.97 -6.64 -14.13
CA GLY A 525 20.75 -7.79 -13.69
C GLY A 525 20.26 -9.12 -14.28
N LEU A 526 18.94 -9.30 -14.41
CA LEU A 526 18.37 -10.47 -15.09
C LEU A 526 18.71 -10.50 -16.59
N MET A 527 18.71 -9.34 -17.26
CA MET A 527 19.11 -9.23 -18.66
C MET A 527 20.59 -9.54 -18.87
N GLU A 528 21.46 -9.09 -17.97
CA GLU A 528 22.89 -9.43 -17.99
C GLU A 528 23.12 -10.93 -17.76
N MET A 529 22.39 -11.54 -16.82
CA MET A 529 22.44 -12.99 -16.58
C MET A 529 21.97 -13.79 -17.81
N LEU A 530 20.95 -13.30 -18.53
CA LEU A 530 20.48 -13.93 -19.76
C LEU A 530 21.56 -13.93 -20.84
N GLN A 531 22.35 -12.84 -20.96
CA GLN A 531 23.45 -12.76 -21.92
C GLN A 531 24.61 -13.74 -21.59
N VAL A 532 24.88 -13.96 -20.29
CA VAL A 532 25.98 -14.82 -19.86
C VAL A 532 25.59 -16.31 -19.80
N ALA A 533 24.37 -16.60 -19.37
CA ALA A 533 23.89 -17.96 -19.11
C ALA A 533 22.63 -18.31 -19.93
N GLY A 534 22.54 -17.78 -21.15
CA GLY A 534 21.39 -17.90 -22.05
C GLY A 534 20.77 -19.30 -22.17
N PRO A 535 21.54 -20.39 -22.28
CA PRO A 535 20.98 -21.74 -22.42
C PRO A 535 20.21 -22.26 -21.19
N ILE A 536 20.41 -21.66 -20.02
CA ILE A 536 19.80 -22.10 -18.76
C ILE A 536 18.45 -21.42 -18.52
N PHE A 537 18.26 -20.20 -19.04
CA PHE A 537 17.08 -19.41 -18.83
C PHE A 537 16.14 -19.44 -20.04
N ASN A 538 14.82 -19.48 -19.78
CA ASN A 538 13.85 -19.24 -20.84
C ASN A 538 13.84 -17.72 -21.16
N PRO A 539 14.27 -17.30 -22.36
CA PRO A 539 14.40 -15.88 -22.70
C PRO A 539 13.05 -15.15 -22.69
N VAL A 540 11.96 -15.81 -23.08
CA VAL A 540 10.61 -15.22 -23.06
C VAL A 540 10.18 -14.89 -21.63
N LYS A 541 10.36 -15.82 -20.69
CA LYS A 541 10.01 -15.61 -19.28
C LYS A 541 10.88 -14.55 -18.58
N VAL A 542 12.14 -14.40 -19.01
CA VAL A 542 13.02 -13.35 -18.47
C VAL A 542 12.60 -11.99 -19.03
N LEU A 543 12.33 -11.90 -20.35
CA LEU A 543 11.88 -10.66 -20.98
C LEU A 543 10.52 -10.21 -20.42
N SER A 544 9.57 -11.12 -20.20
CA SER A 544 8.28 -10.77 -19.60
C SER A 544 8.45 -10.16 -18.20
N ARG A 545 9.32 -10.74 -17.35
CA ARG A 545 9.62 -10.18 -16.02
C ARG A 545 10.32 -8.82 -16.10
N VAL A 546 11.17 -8.60 -17.09
CA VAL A 546 11.83 -7.30 -17.29
C VAL A 546 10.82 -6.24 -17.73
N LEU A 547 9.92 -6.57 -18.65
CA LEU A 547 8.86 -5.68 -19.11
C LEU A 547 7.84 -5.36 -18.00
N GLU A 548 7.48 -6.37 -17.19
CA GLU A 548 6.68 -6.15 -15.98
C GLU A 548 7.37 -5.20 -14.98
N ALA A 549 8.68 -5.37 -14.76
CA ALA A 549 9.45 -4.50 -13.85
C ALA A 549 9.59 -3.07 -14.38
N GLN A 550 9.49 -2.88 -15.70
CA GLN A 550 9.46 -1.57 -16.36
C GLN A 550 8.06 -0.95 -16.37
N GLU A 551 7.05 -1.66 -15.84
CA GLU A 551 5.64 -1.22 -15.81
C GLU A 551 5.10 -0.83 -17.20
N GLN A 552 5.54 -1.53 -18.27
CA GLN A 552 5.03 -1.29 -19.61
C GLN A 552 3.59 -1.79 -19.73
N PRO A 553 2.64 -0.95 -20.12
CA PRO A 553 1.27 -1.39 -20.36
C PRO A 553 1.24 -2.33 -21.56
N ASN A 554 0.38 -3.36 -21.49
CA ASN A 554 0.14 -4.32 -22.58
C ASN A 554 1.42 -4.97 -23.14
N TRP A 555 2.42 -5.21 -22.28
CA TRP A 555 3.70 -5.79 -22.72
C TRP A 555 3.56 -7.12 -23.45
N GLN A 556 2.43 -7.82 -23.30
CA GLN A 556 2.14 -9.07 -24.00
C GLN A 556 2.02 -8.86 -25.51
N GLU A 557 1.53 -7.71 -25.96
CA GLU A 557 1.41 -7.35 -27.37
C GLU A 557 2.78 -7.13 -28.05
N LEU A 558 3.84 -6.95 -27.25
CA LEU A 558 5.20 -6.79 -27.78
C LEU A 558 5.82 -8.10 -28.27
N PHE A 559 5.25 -9.24 -27.89
CA PHE A 559 5.67 -10.54 -28.39
C PHE A 559 4.91 -10.87 -29.69
N SER A 560 5.61 -11.49 -30.66
CA SER A 560 4.95 -12.00 -31.86
C SER A 560 3.94 -13.10 -31.52
N ASP A 561 2.90 -13.22 -32.33
CA ASP A 561 1.83 -14.22 -32.15
C ASP A 561 2.35 -15.66 -32.00
N GLU A 562 3.45 -15.99 -32.68
CA GLU A 562 4.12 -17.29 -32.59
C GLU A 562 4.75 -17.54 -31.19
N VAL A 563 5.29 -16.49 -30.57
CA VAL A 563 5.89 -16.55 -29.24
C VAL A 563 4.80 -16.57 -28.18
N GLN A 564 3.70 -15.85 -28.38
CA GLN A 564 2.55 -15.84 -27.47
C GLN A 564 1.91 -17.25 -27.37
N GLN A 565 1.76 -17.94 -28.51
CA GLN A 565 1.14 -19.26 -28.55
C GLN A 565 2.09 -20.39 -28.11
N SER A 566 3.37 -20.32 -28.44
CA SER A 566 4.33 -21.42 -28.18
C SER A 566 5.13 -21.25 -26.88
N GLY A 567 5.21 -20.03 -26.34
CA GLY A 567 6.07 -19.71 -25.19
C GLY A 567 7.57 -19.89 -25.43
N GLN A 568 7.96 -20.11 -26.69
CA GLN A 568 9.35 -20.35 -27.10
C GLN A 568 9.75 -19.35 -28.21
N VAL A 569 10.99 -18.93 -28.15
CA VAL A 569 11.55 -18.11 -29.24
C VAL A 569 11.65 -18.98 -30.48
N PRO A 570 11.06 -18.59 -31.62
CA PRO A 570 11.23 -19.34 -32.84
C PRO A 570 12.73 -19.43 -33.18
N PRO A 571 13.22 -20.57 -33.70
CA PRO A 571 14.61 -20.71 -34.04
C PRO A 571 14.98 -19.60 -35.02
N PRO A 572 16.14 -18.95 -34.87
CA PRO A 572 16.54 -17.86 -35.75
C PRO A 572 16.45 -18.34 -37.20
N PRO A 573 15.93 -17.51 -38.10
CA PRO A 573 15.84 -17.88 -39.51
C PRO A 573 17.24 -18.34 -39.99
N PRO A 574 17.33 -19.45 -40.70
CA PRO A 574 18.63 -19.99 -41.12
C PRO A 574 19.41 -18.90 -41.85
N ASP A 575 20.63 -18.68 -41.41
CA ASP A 575 21.51 -17.64 -41.93
C ASP A 575 21.49 -17.69 -43.48
N PRO A 576 21.16 -16.60 -44.20
CA PRO A 576 21.12 -16.57 -45.64
C PRO A 576 22.42 -17.10 -46.28
N LYS A 577 23.54 -16.98 -45.56
CA LYS A 577 24.82 -17.56 -45.95
C LYS A 577 24.83 -19.09 -45.86
N MET A 578 24.17 -19.67 -44.84
CA MET A 578 24.04 -21.13 -44.71
C MET A 578 23.08 -21.69 -45.76
N MET A 579 21.97 -21.00 -46.07
CA MET A 579 21.08 -21.38 -47.18
C MET A 579 21.79 -21.26 -48.54
N ALA A 580 22.58 -20.20 -48.75
CA ALA A 580 23.38 -20.05 -49.97
C ALA A 580 24.48 -21.13 -50.08
N ILE A 581 25.05 -21.55 -48.95
CA ILE A 581 26.04 -22.66 -48.89
C ILE A 581 25.34 -24.00 -49.15
N GLN A 582 24.18 -24.27 -48.56
CA GLN A 582 23.40 -25.48 -48.79
C GLN A 582 22.86 -25.55 -50.23
N ALA A 583 22.34 -24.42 -50.77
CA ALA A 583 21.91 -24.35 -52.15
C ALA A 583 23.09 -24.54 -53.11
N LYS A 584 24.26 -24.01 -52.79
CA LYS A 584 25.50 -24.22 -53.54
C LYS A 584 25.99 -25.67 -53.46
N MET A 585 25.93 -26.28 -52.27
CA MET A 585 26.25 -27.72 -52.16
C MET A 585 25.25 -28.60 -52.90
N GLN A 586 23.95 -28.31 -52.88
CA GLN A 586 22.96 -29.07 -53.66
C GLN A 586 23.13 -28.87 -55.16
N ALA A 587 23.42 -27.61 -55.62
CA ALA A 587 23.72 -27.31 -57.01
C ALA A 587 25.04 -28.00 -57.47
N ASP A 588 26.03 -28.02 -56.59
CA ASP A 588 27.31 -28.73 -56.87
C ASP A 588 27.16 -30.25 -56.86
N GLN A 589 26.29 -30.79 -55.99
CA GLN A 589 25.93 -32.23 -56.03
C GLN A 589 25.15 -32.58 -57.30
N GLN A 590 24.20 -31.73 -57.76
CA GLN A 590 23.50 -31.95 -59.03
C GLN A 590 24.43 -31.82 -60.23
N LYS A 591 25.33 -30.83 -60.22
CA LYS A 591 26.38 -30.73 -61.25
C LYS A 591 27.35 -31.87 -61.24
N ALA A 592 27.75 -32.34 -60.04
CA ALA A 592 28.59 -33.53 -59.89
C ALA A 592 27.90 -34.80 -60.40
N ALA A 593 26.59 -34.94 -60.20
CA ALA A 593 25.82 -36.10 -60.74
C ALA A 593 25.70 -36.09 -62.25
N VAL A 594 25.53 -34.89 -62.85
CA VAL A 594 25.48 -34.70 -64.34
C VAL A 594 26.88 -34.85 -64.94
N ASP A 595 27.95 -34.39 -64.26
CA ASP A 595 29.33 -34.52 -64.67
C ASP A 595 29.85 -35.98 -64.49
N ILE A 596 29.33 -36.73 -63.55
CA ILE A 596 29.67 -38.16 -63.42
C ILE A 596 29.09 -39.00 -64.52
N GLN A 597 27.89 -38.72 -65.03
CA GLN A 597 27.34 -39.34 -66.24
C GLN A 597 28.10 -38.95 -67.55
N GLY A 598 28.57 -37.70 -67.60
CA GLY A 598 29.40 -37.22 -68.74
C GLY A 598 30.83 -37.74 -68.73
N LYS A 599 31.38 -37.98 -67.56
CA LYS A 599 32.76 -38.46 -67.35
C LYS A 599 32.93 -39.96 -67.47
N GLN A 600 31.88 -40.77 -67.21
CA GLN A 600 31.93 -42.20 -67.48
C GLN A 600 32.10 -42.51 -68.97
N MET A 601 31.67 -41.64 -69.85
CA MET A 601 31.84 -41.83 -71.26
C MET A 601 33.17 -41.22 -71.79
N LYS A 602 33.88 -40.40 -71.04
CA LYS A 602 35.18 -39.84 -71.39
C LYS A 602 36.37 -40.55 -70.68
N MET A 603 36.12 -41.34 -69.67
CA MET A 603 37.15 -42.02 -68.86
C MET A 603 37.72 -43.30 -69.57
N GLU A 604 37.08 -43.76 -70.58
CA GLU A 604 37.65 -44.87 -71.39
C GLU A 604 38.73 -44.41 -72.42
N LEU A 605 38.87 -43.08 -72.61
CA LEU A 605 39.81 -42.58 -73.66
C LEU A 605 41.08 -41.87 -73.15
N ASP A 606 41.14 -41.42 -71.92
CA ASP A 606 42.26 -40.60 -71.43
C ASP A 606 42.88 -41.05 -70.07
N GLY A 607 42.95 -42.33 -69.87
CA GLY A 607 43.38 -42.93 -68.57
C GLY A 607 44.90 -42.87 -68.27
N ARG A 608 45.66 -41.92 -68.73
CA ARG A 608 47.10 -41.81 -68.37
C ARG A 608 47.69 -40.42 -68.11
N SER A 609 46.95 -39.34 -68.27
CA SER A 609 47.55 -38.00 -68.07
C SER A 609 46.96 -37.17 -66.90
N ALA A 610 45.94 -37.68 -66.20
CA ALA A 610 45.23 -36.94 -65.15
C ALA A 610 45.78 -37.13 -63.70
N GLU A 611 46.49 -38.18 -63.42
CA GLU A 611 47.01 -38.45 -62.07
C GLU A 611 48.12 -37.49 -61.58
N GLN A 612 48.92 -36.96 -62.53
CA GLN A 612 50.00 -36.03 -62.12
C GLN A 612 49.54 -34.55 -61.89
N LYS A 613 48.43 -34.15 -62.48
CA LYS A 613 47.92 -32.78 -62.22
C LYS A 613 47.19 -32.65 -60.90
N MET A 614 46.50 -33.65 -60.43
CA MET A 614 45.77 -33.63 -59.13
C MET A 614 46.65 -33.60 -57.89
N GLN A 615 47.85 -34.20 -57.94
CA GLN A 615 48.77 -34.13 -56.83
C GLN A 615 49.40 -32.73 -56.63
N MET A 616 49.56 -31.93 -57.66
CA MET A 616 50.13 -30.57 -57.54
C MET A 616 49.08 -29.56 -57.00
N GLU A 617 47.81 -29.70 -57.38
CA GLU A 617 46.76 -28.75 -56.92
C GLU A 617 46.37 -29.01 -55.46
N ALA A 618 46.39 -30.28 -55.00
CA ALA A 618 46.13 -30.60 -53.62
C ALA A 618 47.23 -30.06 -52.65
N GLN A 619 48.46 -30.06 -53.09
CA GLN A 619 49.57 -29.46 -52.32
C GLN A 619 49.50 -27.90 -52.25
N ALA A 620 49.05 -27.26 -53.32
CA ALA A 620 48.91 -25.81 -53.36
C ALA A 620 47.69 -25.32 -52.47
N HIS A 621 46.63 -26.13 -52.37
CA HIS A 621 45.48 -25.79 -51.52
C HIS A 621 45.80 -26.01 -50.02
N ALA A 622 46.54 -27.04 -49.70
CA ALA A 622 47.00 -27.28 -48.32
C ALA A 622 47.94 -26.16 -47.79
N GLN A 623 48.82 -25.65 -48.67
CA GLN A 623 49.69 -24.53 -48.29
C GLN A 623 48.92 -23.21 -48.10
N LYS A 624 47.84 -22.96 -48.87
CA LYS A 624 47.01 -21.76 -48.67
C LYS A 624 46.19 -21.82 -47.38
N MET A 625 45.68 -22.96 -46.99
CA MET A 625 44.96 -23.12 -45.71
C MET A 625 45.90 -22.94 -44.51
N GLN A 626 47.12 -23.49 -44.55
CA GLN A 626 48.11 -23.30 -43.50
C GLN A 626 48.55 -21.84 -43.34
N GLN A 627 48.63 -21.07 -44.43
CA GLN A 627 48.94 -19.62 -44.38
C GLN A 627 47.78 -18.80 -43.77
N GLN A 628 46.52 -19.18 -44.03
CA GLN A 628 45.36 -18.51 -43.41
C GLN A 628 45.24 -18.81 -41.91
N GLU A 629 45.50 -20.04 -41.51
CA GLU A 629 45.53 -20.40 -40.08
C GLU A 629 46.66 -19.70 -39.32
N GLN A 630 47.86 -19.61 -39.92
CA GLN A 630 48.97 -18.88 -39.29
C GLN A 630 48.71 -17.37 -39.19
N SER A 631 48.01 -16.77 -40.17
CA SER A 631 47.66 -15.35 -40.11
C SER A 631 46.55 -15.05 -39.08
N ALA A 632 45.64 -16.01 -38.83
CA ALA A 632 44.62 -15.90 -37.77
C ALA A 632 45.21 -16.03 -36.37
N ILE A 633 46.17 -16.96 -36.21
CA ILE A 633 46.90 -17.14 -34.94
C ILE A 633 47.77 -15.92 -34.62
N LEU A 634 48.41 -15.31 -35.64
CA LEU A 634 49.19 -14.09 -35.48
C LEU A 634 48.31 -12.87 -35.07
N LYS A 635 47.09 -12.77 -35.64
CA LYS A 635 46.15 -11.71 -35.23
C LYS A 635 45.66 -11.91 -33.78
N SER A 636 45.31 -13.13 -33.40
CA SER A 636 44.89 -13.39 -32.01
C SER A 636 46.01 -13.19 -30.98
N ALA A 637 47.25 -13.49 -31.39
CA ALA A 637 48.43 -13.24 -30.53
C ALA A 637 48.70 -11.73 -30.36
N SER A 638 48.47 -10.91 -31.40
CA SER A 638 48.60 -9.45 -31.33
C SER A 638 47.55 -8.80 -30.44
N ASP A 639 46.32 -9.32 -30.53
CA ASP A 639 45.20 -8.83 -29.67
C ASP A 639 45.40 -9.17 -28.22
N ILE A 640 45.95 -10.35 -27.90
CA ILE A 640 46.31 -10.74 -26.54
C ILE A 640 47.49 -9.88 -26.00
N GLN A 641 48.46 -9.54 -26.87
CA GLN A 641 49.54 -8.64 -26.49
C GLN A 641 49.03 -7.22 -26.22
N MET A 642 48.12 -6.70 -27.03
CA MET A 642 47.48 -5.39 -26.81
C MET A 642 46.67 -5.37 -25.50
N ALA A 643 45.92 -6.42 -25.21
CA ALA A 643 45.19 -6.52 -23.96
C ALA A 643 46.09 -6.60 -22.73
N ASN A 644 47.23 -7.29 -22.84
CA ASN A 644 48.22 -7.37 -21.76
C ASN A 644 48.94 -6.02 -21.53
N ILE A 645 49.19 -5.28 -22.58
CA ILE A 645 49.83 -3.93 -22.48
C ILE A 645 48.81 -2.96 -21.84
N PHE A 646 47.52 -3.07 -22.19
CA PHE A 646 46.48 -2.23 -21.57
C PHE A 646 46.31 -2.50 -20.09
N SER A 647 46.31 -3.77 -19.68
CA SER A 647 46.20 -4.17 -18.27
C SER A 647 47.48 -3.82 -17.46
N ALA A 648 48.65 -3.83 -18.09
CA ALA A 648 49.89 -3.41 -17.46
C ALA A 648 49.94 -1.88 -17.24
N THR A 649 49.42 -1.09 -18.17
CA THR A 649 49.31 0.37 -18.04
C THR A 649 48.31 0.81 -16.98
N GLU A 650 47.21 0.08 -16.80
CA GLU A 650 46.25 0.35 -15.72
C GLU A 650 46.83 0.00 -14.34
N ARG A 651 47.56 -1.12 -14.23
CA ARG A 651 48.23 -1.49 -12.98
C ARG A 651 49.36 -0.47 -12.58
N THR A 652 50.07 0.09 -13.58
CA THR A 652 51.05 1.13 -13.33
C THR A 652 50.45 2.44 -12.87
N LYS A 653 49.27 2.81 -13.45
CA LYS A 653 48.52 4.00 -13.01
C LYS A 653 47.96 3.83 -11.61
N ALA A 654 47.42 2.65 -11.28
CA ALA A 654 46.94 2.37 -9.92
C ALA A 654 48.04 2.39 -8.85
N THR A 655 49.21 1.84 -9.19
CA THR A 655 50.36 1.87 -8.29
C THR A 655 50.92 3.29 -8.10
N GLN A 656 50.93 4.09 -9.17
CA GLN A 656 51.36 5.50 -9.12
C GLN A 656 50.42 6.35 -8.25
N THR A 657 49.10 6.07 -8.30
CA THR A 657 48.09 6.75 -7.48
C THR A 657 48.25 6.38 -5.99
N LEU A 658 48.55 5.11 -5.70
CA LEU A 658 48.84 4.66 -4.32
C LEU A 658 50.08 5.27 -3.73
N VAL A 659 51.17 5.38 -4.52
CA VAL A 659 52.40 6.02 -4.10
C VAL A 659 52.21 7.52 -3.86
N ASN A 660 51.46 8.20 -4.74
CA ASN A 660 51.15 9.62 -4.57
C ASN A 660 50.26 9.88 -3.33
N ASN A 661 49.28 9.00 -3.06
CA ASN A 661 48.48 9.12 -1.84
C ASN A 661 49.25 8.85 -0.56
N GLN A 662 50.24 7.94 -0.61
CA GLN A 662 51.10 7.65 0.51
C GLN A 662 52.10 8.79 0.77
N GLN A 663 52.61 9.43 -0.28
CA GLN A 663 53.44 10.64 -0.15
C GLN A 663 52.65 11.84 0.39
N ALA A 664 51.40 12.05 -0.07
CA ALA A 664 50.54 13.09 0.47
C ALA A 664 50.17 12.86 1.94
N HIS A 665 49.96 11.60 2.34
CA HIS A 665 49.71 11.25 3.73
C HIS A 665 50.95 11.52 4.63
N ASN A 666 52.12 11.16 4.14
CA ASN A 666 53.38 11.40 4.85
C ASN A 666 53.71 12.90 4.98
N GLN A 667 53.40 13.70 3.95
CA GLN A 667 53.54 15.17 4.03
C GLN A 667 52.61 15.80 5.06
N LYS A 668 51.32 15.33 5.13
CA LYS A 668 50.40 15.77 6.18
C LYS A 668 50.85 15.40 7.58
N MET A 669 51.40 14.22 7.77
CA MET A 669 51.94 13.77 9.04
C MET A 669 53.20 14.58 9.47
N THR A 670 54.00 15.01 8.50
CA THR A 670 55.19 15.86 8.78
C THR A 670 54.76 17.27 9.15
N GLN A 671 53.80 17.85 8.46
CA GLN A 671 53.22 19.16 8.82
C GLN A 671 52.53 19.16 10.18
N GLN A 672 51.82 18.08 10.55
CA GLN A 672 51.24 17.96 11.90
C GLN A 672 52.29 17.87 13.00
N LYS A 673 53.42 17.23 12.72
CA LYS A 673 54.55 17.18 13.67
C LYS A 673 55.26 18.53 13.82
N GLU A 674 55.34 19.33 12.77
CA GLU A 674 55.87 20.70 12.84
C GLU A 674 54.95 21.67 13.60
N VAL A 675 53.63 21.56 13.38
CA VAL A 675 52.65 22.37 14.12
C VAL A 675 52.64 22.01 15.62
N SER A 676 52.79 20.73 15.96
CA SER A 676 52.89 20.30 17.36
C SER A 676 54.19 20.72 18.05
N LYS A 677 55.29 20.85 17.30
CA LYS A 677 56.55 21.39 17.81
C LYS A 677 56.48 22.91 18.01
N SER A 678 55.80 23.66 17.16
CA SER A 678 55.61 25.10 17.32
C SER A 678 54.68 25.46 18.48
N GLN A 679 53.73 24.61 18.82
CA GLN A 679 52.88 24.81 20.01
C GLN A 679 53.55 24.49 21.32
N GLN A 680 54.58 23.62 21.35
CA GLN A 680 55.37 23.36 22.54
C GLN A 680 56.45 24.41 22.83
N SER A 681 56.84 25.21 21.82
CA SER A 681 57.81 26.29 22.02
C SER A 681 57.21 27.59 22.58
N ASN A 682 55.86 27.77 22.44
CA ASN A 682 55.17 28.97 22.95
C ASN A 682 54.61 28.85 24.39
N SER A 683 54.81 27.70 25.04
CA SER A 683 54.35 27.52 26.44
C SER A 683 55.46 27.67 27.50
N LYS A 684 56.66 28.17 27.14
CA LYS A 684 57.73 28.35 28.08
C LYS A 684 58.29 29.80 28.25
N SER A 685 57.47 30.79 28.00
CA SER A 685 57.84 32.18 28.36
C SER A 685 56.69 32.93 28.96
N GLY A 686 56.50 32.89 30.22
CA GLY A 686 55.55 33.65 30.99
C GLY A 686 55.62 33.40 32.48
N LYS A 687 56.66 33.87 33.10
CA LYS A 687 56.71 34.00 34.58
C LYS A 687 56.07 35.33 34.99
N PRO A 688 55.26 35.38 36.05
CA PRO A 688 54.64 36.61 36.51
C PRO A 688 55.58 37.40 37.42
N THR A 689 55.52 38.70 37.32
CA THR A 689 56.00 39.61 38.34
C THR A 689 54.91 40.62 38.71
N LYS A 690 54.53 40.52 40.01
CA LYS A 690 53.79 41.45 40.87
C LYS A 690 52.39 41.86 40.49
#